data_452b1c9ad1883a53dd2010186ca9961d
#
_entry.id   452b1c9ad1883a53dd2010186ca9961d
#
_cell.length_a   1.000
_cell.length_b   1.000
_cell.length_c   1.000
_cell.angle_alpha   90.00
_cell.angle_beta   90.00
_cell.angle_gamma   90.00
#
_symmetry.space_group_name_H-M   'P 1'
#
loop_
_entity.id
_entity.type
_entity.pdbx_description
1 polymer ?
#
loop_
_entity_poly.entity_id
_entity_poly.type
_entity_poly.pdbx_seq_one_letter_code
_entity_poly.pdbx_strand_id
1 'polypeptide(L)'
;MRIWVDGQALQSASRYRGIGRYMLELLRAMAKADPSIELLISFNLAMADTVASARQLVSGLVDVSNIHTFHAMTTTGASDSTQKKERQFSEILLAHHVAMLNPDIAICPSPFEGSHEPCVPLTSKHGHHFPLIGIFHDAIPIRYADRYLTSPELLDYYLNRLDAHKNFDWTLTNSDFSRQELHDLVGSLPSTAVYAGVSSHFTESVNIEAPTAKQTHKNLIDKPYILSVGGLDWRKNVELIIEAFSQLDGSLDTLHLVVAGQSPDSDKAKISNLWTAQGLNPKRLIMTGQIDDATLRQLYQHAACLVQPSLMEGFGLTVLEAISCGTPVMAANTGALPEVLATKTGLFDPKDAGQLADMITTFFGNSEFGQSLLKSGQAQLPKFTWAKAAQRSLAVFRDITAETPAKAFNPDQTQAITAKAVKAFEFDTQLIAEALAFATPPTPRDPKIFWDVSSTAKSDAGTGIQRVVNKIAENVQNHPNHTLLASIKYDGSFAGFFDVDRKTDRYARREKNIIELNGLDTIIMLDSSWDLIEYHQPELERMKLFGGKIYTVLYDLVPLRTPGFCDPGIPRIFCEWLEAALQYSDGFICISKAVADELTILVKGIGHNQPLKIGYWHLGSDFTHAKKNKPAAQLTKLSAGQKSDGPHFLMVGTLEPRKGHKVALDALKIARDQGFKGRLTIVGRQGWNIAGVIREIRIQEKLHADIVWINDADDAQLTQLYMNCDAVICASFAEGFGLPIVEAKAYGRPIIASDIDVFREVSDMSDITLFPAGDSAALADAFMAFTPTAASSAPAPSKTLSWAQSSDRLVEIIEQDDWYIEYKPDKDAINLGSKRENLRMAAKLPAVPHRLWLLQKPVLEQNDKYLFLIGLEIDGKTPLSGFGKNGDKVDGIELGLRRVTQDGLQETHPPMRQIIPYAVVTGLTYHFSLSLDRHMWESGDEFAIELLQNGGKWWGDPLLIRRETV
;
A
#
# COMPACT_ATOMS: atom_id res chain seq x y z
N MET A 1 -30.72 0.55 16.44
CA MET A 1 -30.15 -0.66 17.08
C MET A 1 -28.70 -0.81 16.61
N ARG A 2 -27.77 -0.88 17.57
CA ARG A 2 -26.32 -1.06 17.31
C ARG A 2 -25.97 -2.56 17.32
N ILE A 3 -25.52 -3.08 16.20
CA ILE A 3 -25.21 -4.50 16.03
C ILE A 3 -23.72 -4.66 15.76
N TRP A 4 -23.00 -5.27 16.71
CA TRP A 4 -21.61 -5.64 16.48
C TRP A 4 -21.50 -7.00 15.79
N VAL A 5 -20.57 -7.13 14.86
CA VAL A 5 -20.33 -8.34 14.06
C VAL A 5 -18.85 -8.71 14.11
N ASP A 6 -18.56 -9.97 14.42
CA ASP A 6 -17.20 -10.51 14.32
C ASP A 6 -16.78 -10.60 12.85
N GLY A 7 -15.81 -9.78 12.44
CA GLY A 7 -15.33 -9.69 11.07
C GLY A 7 -14.30 -10.73 10.66
N GLN A 8 -13.84 -11.58 11.58
CA GLN A 8 -12.70 -12.48 11.34
C GLN A 8 -12.96 -13.52 10.24
N ALA A 9 -14.20 -13.93 10.02
CA ALA A 9 -14.55 -14.81 8.90
C ALA A 9 -14.30 -14.17 7.51
N LEU A 10 -14.19 -12.83 7.41
CA LEU A 10 -13.81 -12.12 6.19
C LEU A 10 -12.29 -11.97 6.05
N GLN A 11 -11.52 -12.32 7.09
CA GLN A 11 -10.06 -12.31 7.06
C GLN A 11 -9.47 -13.70 6.79
N SER A 12 -10.21 -14.76 7.17
CA SER A 12 -9.83 -16.16 7.02
C SER A 12 -10.10 -16.71 5.62
N ALA A 13 -9.73 -17.95 5.37
CA ALA A 13 -10.07 -18.69 4.14
C ALA A 13 -11.60 -18.75 3.91
N SER A 14 -12.42 -18.59 4.94
CA SER A 14 -13.89 -18.58 4.85
C SER A 14 -14.45 -17.44 4.00
N ARG A 15 -13.71 -16.34 3.81
CA ARG A 15 -14.10 -15.21 2.93
C ARG A 15 -14.38 -15.61 1.47
N TYR A 16 -13.70 -16.67 1.01
CA TYR A 16 -13.85 -17.21 -0.36
C TYR A 16 -14.85 -18.34 -0.45
N ARG A 17 -15.48 -18.72 0.67
CA ARG A 17 -16.40 -19.83 0.80
C ARG A 17 -17.83 -19.37 1.09
N GLY A 18 -18.76 -20.32 1.24
CA GLY A 18 -20.17 -20.03 1.53
C GLY A 18 -20.39 -19.20 2.80
N ILE A 19 -19.55 -19.35 3.84
CA ILE A 19 -19.67 -18.63 5.13
C ILE A 19 -19.48 -17.12 4.94
N GLY A 20 -18.39 -16.70 4.28
CA GLY A 20 -18.15 -15.28 4.04
C GLY A 20 -19.21 -14.63 3.16
N ARG A 21 -19.67 -15.33 2.11
CA ARG A 21 -20.79 -14.88 1.27
C ARG A 21 -22.08 -14.78 2.07
N TYR A 22 -22.41 -15.78 2.87
CA TYR A 22 -23.59 -15.77 3.73
C TYR A 22 -23.60 -14.56 4.67
N MET A 23 -22.49 -14.31 5.35
CA MET A 23 -22.33 -13.18 6.27
C MET A 23 -22.57 -11.84 5.54
N LEU A 24 -21.88 -11.58 4.44
CA LEU A 24 -22.00 -10.32 3.71
C LEU A 24 -23.42 -10.07 3.17
N GLU A 25 -24.04 -11.09 2.58
CA GLU A 25 -25.39 -10.96 2.02
C GLU A 25 -26.45 -10.76 3.12
N LEU A 26 -26.31 -11.45 4.27
CA LEU A 26 -27.20 -11.26 5.40
C LEU A 26 -27.11 -9.84 5.96
N LEU A 27 -25.88 -9.31 6.16
CA LEU A 27 -25.66 -7.94 6.66
C LEU A 27 -26.21 -6.88 5.69
N ARG A 28 -25.97 -7.04 4.38
CA ARG A 28 -26.53 -6.16 3.35
C ARG A 28 -28.06 -6.15 3.38
N ALA A 29 -28.66 -7.34 3.52
CA ALA A 29 -30.11 -7.45 3.58
C ALA A 29 -30.69 -6.85 4.87
N MET A 30 -30.00 -6.97 6.00
CA MET A 30 -30.41 -6.37 7.28
C MET A 30 -30.34 -4.82 7.21
N ALA A 31 -29.24 -4.26 6.72
CA ALA A 31 -29.09 -2.83 6.53
C ALA A 31 -30.15 -2.24 5.56
N LYS A 32 -30.51 -3.00 4.52
CA LYS A 32 -31.58 -2.62 3.58
C LYS A 32 -32.99 -2.72 4.19
N ALA A 33 -33.21 -3.74 5.02
CA ALA A 33 -34.52 -3.98 5.65
C ALA A 33 -34.83 -2.97 6.75
N ASP A 34 -33.82 -2.47 7.45
CA ASP A 34 -33.95 -1.46 8.52
C ASP A 34 -32.77 -0.49 8.48
N PRO A 35 -32.90 0.65 7.77
CA PRO A 35 -31.84 1.65 7.66
C PRO A 35 -31.47 2.35 9.00
N SER A 36 -32.23 2.12 10.07
CA SER A 36 -31.91 2.65 11.40
C SER A 36 -30.88 1.79 12.16
N ILE A 37 -30.45 0.67 11.57
CA ILE A 37 -29.45 -0.20 12.16
C ILE A 37 -28.06 0.43 11.96
N GLU A 38 -27.32 0.50 13.04
CA GLU A 38 -25.90 0.84 13.05
C GLU A 38 -25.09 -0.48 13.15
N LEU A 39 -24.41 -0.83 12.07
CA LEU A 39 -23.50 -1.97 12.02
C LEU A 39 -22.12 -1.56 12.49
N LEU A 40 -21.57 -2.29 13.47
CA LEU A 40 -20.19 -2.21 13.92
C LEU A 40 -19.48 -3.52 13.52
N ILE A 41 -18.28 -3.46 13.02
CA ILE A 41 -17.50 -4.66 12.69
C ILE A 41 -16.07 -4.54 13.22
N SER A 42 -15.52 -5.65 13.72
CA SER A 42 -14.13 -5.66 14.19
C SER A 42 -13.31 -6.71 13.47
N PHE A 43 -12.07 -6.30 13.07
CA PHE A 43 -11.07 -7.15 12.44
C PHE A 43 -9.90 -7.42 13.39
N ASN A 44 -9.27 -8.58 13.24
CA ASN A 44 -8.17 -9.03 14.06
C ASN A 44 -6.81 -8.66 13.43
N LEU A 45 -5.99 -7.91 14.16
CA LEU A 45 -4.66 -7.46 13.72
C LEU A 45 -3.60 -8.58 13.71
N ALA A 46 -3.85 -9.71 14.35
CA ALA A 46 -3.00 -10.89 14.16
C ALA A 46 -3.01 -11.40 12.71
N MET A 47 -3.98 -10.93 11.89
CA MET A 47 -4.10 -11.18 10.44
C MET A 47 -4.02 -9.85 9.66
N ALA A 48 -3.02 -9.01 9.97
CA ALA A 48 -2.91 -7.64 9.47
C ALA A 48 -2.93 -7.53 7.95
N ASP A 49 -2.30 -8.48 7.24
CA ASP A 49 -2.23 -8.56 5.78
C ASP A 49 -3.61 -8.71 5.10
N THR A 50 -4.62 -9.16 5.84
CA THR A 50 -5.99 -9.34 5.33
C THR A 50 -6.94 -8.20 5.66
N VAL A 51 -6.56 -7.29 6.59
CA VAL A 51 -7.44 -6.21 7.08
C VAL A 51 -7.91 -5.29 5.96
N ALA A 52 -7.00 -4.83 5.09
CA ALA A 52 -7.34 -3.92 3.99
C ALA A 52 -8.36 -4.54 3.03
N SER A 53 -8.16 -5.81 2.63
CA SER A 53 -9.09 -6.53 1.75
C SER A 53 -10.43 -6.81 2.43
N ALA A 54 -10.45 -7.15 3.73
CA ALA A 54 -11.68 -7.37 4.49
C ALA A 54 -12.48 -6.06 4.65
N ARG A 55 -11.81 -4.92 4.88
CA ARG A 55 -12.45 -3.59 4.92
C ARG A 55 -13.11 -3.24 3.59
N GLN A 56 -12.44 -3.57 2.48
CA GLN A 56 -13.02 -3.33 1.15
C GLN A 56 -14.31 -4.11 0.93
N LEU A 57 -14.44 -5.34 1.45
CA LEU A 57 -15.67 -6.16 1.34
C LEU A 57 -16.88 -5.54 2.04
N VAL A 58 -16.66 -4.77 3.11
CA VAL A 58 -17.72 -4.10 3.89
C VAL A 58 -17.85 -2.62 3.57
N SER A 59 -17.06 -2.10 2.63
CA SER A 59 -17.15 -0.72 2.15
C SER A 59 -18.54 -0.41 1.60
N GLY A 60 -19.11 0.73 2.00
CA GLY A 60 -20.48 1.12 1.63
C GLY A 60 -21.60 0.36 2.36
N LEU A 61 -21.24 -0.67 3.17
CA LEU A 61 -22.18 -1.39 4.04
C LEU A 61 -22.06 -0.93 5.50
N VAL A 62 -20.84 -0.74 5.98
CA VAL A 62 -20.53 -0.29 7.32
C VAL A 62 -19.86 1.08 7.22
N ASP A 63 -20.31 2.03 8.02
CA ASP A 63 -19.65 3.33 8.12
C ASP A 63 -18.19 3.15 8.56
N VAL A 64 -17.27 3.93 8.00
CA VAL A 64 -15.83 3.81 8.29
C VAL A 64 -15.56 3.99 9.79
N SER A 65 -16.31 4.85 10.47
CA SER A 65 -16.22 5.06 11.93
C SER A 65 -16.62 3.84 12.76
N ASN A 66 -17.35 2.90 12.17
CA ASN A 66 -17.85 1.68 12.80
C ASN A 66 -17.03 0.43 12.43
N ILE A 67 -15.93 0.62 11.69
CA ILE A 67 -14.97 -0.44 11.41
C ILE A 67 -13.83 -0.32 12.44
N HIS A 68 -13.77 -1.29 13.32
CA HIS A 68 -12.82 -1.35 14.42
C HIS A 68 -11.80 -2.46 14.21
N THR A 69 -10.75 -2.44 15.01
CA THR A 69 -9.74 -3.49 15.05
C THR A 69 -9.43 -3.85 16.50
N PHE A 70 -9.03 -5.08 16.73
CA PHE A 70 -8.46 -5.55 17.98
C PHE A 70 -7.26 -6.44 17.68
N HIS A 71 -6.36 -6.62 18.63
CA HIS A 71 -5.19 -7.48 18.47
C HIS A 71 -5.31 -8.74 19.32
N ALA A 72 -5.40 -9.91 18.67
CA ALA A 72 -5.25 -11.18 19.35
C ALA A 72 -3.77 -11.46 19.62
N MET A 73 -3.46 -11.95 20.82
CA MET A 73 -2.07 -12.28 21.21
C MET A 73 -1.55 -13.57 20.54
N THR A 74 -2.43 -14.36 19.94
CA THR A 74 -2.04 -15.59 19.22
C THR A 74 -1.64 -15.27 17.79
N THR A 75 -0.57 -15.90 17.31
CA THR A 75 -0.11 -15.83 15.91
C THR A 75 -0.42 -17.10 15.12
N THR A 76 -0.99 -18.12 15.79
CA THR A 76 -1.29 -19.43 15.21
C THR A 76 -2.72 -19.85 15.50
N GLY A 77 -3.22 -20.84 14.73
CA GLY A 77 -4.53 -21.46 14.96
C GLY A 77 -4.49 -22.49 16.11
N ALA A 78 -5.67 -23.05 16.41
CA ALA A 78 -5.86 -24.01 17.51
C ALA A 78 -5.18 -25.36 17.29
N SER A 79 -4.78 -25.68 16.06
CA SER A 79 -3.94 -26.85 15.74
C SER A 79 -2.55 -26.77 16.37
N ASP A 80 -2.11 -25.56 16.74
CA ASP A 80 -0.90 -25.35 17.53
C ASP A 80 -1.25 -25.15 19.01
N SER A 81 -0.97 -26.17 19.82
CA SER A 81 -1.24 -26.14 21.25
C SER A 81 -0.30 -25.24 22.06
N THR A 82 0.81 -24.79 21.48
CA THR A 82 1.82 -23.98 22.18
C THR A 82 1.30 -22.60 22.58
N GLN A 83 0.32 -22.05 21.85
CA GLN A 83 -0.29 -20.73 22.10
C GLN A 83 -1.72 -20.83 22.67
N LYS A 84 -2.02 -21.86 23.42
CA LYS A 84 -3.36 -22.06 24.01
C LYS A 84 -3.73 -20.97 25.01
N LYS A 85 -2.79 -20.52 25.84
CA LYS A 85 -3.00 -19.45 26.83
C LYS A 85 -3.25 -18.11 26.17
N GLU A 86 -2.43 -17.78 25.17
CA GLU A 86 -2.56 -16.55 24.37
C GLU A 86 -3.92 -16.48 23.69
N ARG A 87 -4.38 -17.58 23.14
CA ARG A 87 -5.69 -17.70 22.50
C ARG A 87 -6.84 -17.48 23.48
N GLN A 88 -6.79 -18.14 24.64
CA GLN A 88 -7.81 -17.99 25.68
C GLN A 88 -7.87 -16.55 26.23
N PHE A 89 -6.71 -15.92 26.41
CA PHE A 89 -6.67 -14.52 26.83
C PHE A 89 -7.19 -13.58 25.74
N SER A 90 -6.91 -13.86 24.47
CA SER A 90 -7.43 -13.10 23.34
C SER A 90 -8.96 -13.13 23.23
N GLU A 91 -9.62 -14.21 23.64
CA GLU A 91 -11.09 -14.27 23.72
C GLU A 91 -11.63 -13.29 24.79
N ILE A 92 -10.93 -13.14 25.92
CA ILE A 92 -11.28 -12.16 26.96
C ILE A 92 -11.06 -10.73 26.45
N LEU A 93 -9.94 -10.48 25.75
CA LEU A 93 -9.68 -9.18 25.13
C LEU A 93 -10.74 -8.79 24.09
N LEU A 94 -11.18 -9.75 23.28
CA LEU A 94 -12.25 -9.51 22.31
C LEU A 94 -13.58 -9.18 22.99
N ALA A 95 -13.94 -9.92 24.04
CA ALA A 95 -15.16 -9.64 24.81
C ALA A 95 -15.11 -8.26 25.48
N HIS A 96 -13.94 -7.84 25.98
CA HIS A 96 -13.70 -6.50 26.50
C HIS A 96 -13.85 -5.44 25.39
N HIS A 97 -13.22 -5.64 24.24
CA HIS A 97 -13.35 -4.76 23.09
C HIS A 97 -14.81 -4.53 22.69
N VAL A 98 -15.57 -5.61 22.58
CA VAL A 98 -16.99 -5.56 22.22
C VAL A 98 -17.81 -4.81 23.27
N ALA A 99 -17.55 -5.07 24.58
CA ALA A 99 -18.25 -4.38 25.65
C ALA A 99 -18.00 -2.87 25.64
N MET A 100 -16.79 -2.43 25.32
CA MET A 100 -16.46 -1.00 25.19
C MET A 100 -17.18 -0.34 24.01
N LEU A 101 -17.42 -1.06 22.92
CA LEU A 101 -18.22 -0.55 21.79
C LEU A 101 -19.70 -0.43 22.12
N ASN A 102 -20.14 -0.98 23.25
CA ASN A 102 -21.50 -0.88 23.78
C ASN A 102 -22.60 -1.19 22.75
N PRO A 103 -22.58 -2.39 22.11
CA PRO A 103 -23.61 -2.80 21.16
C PRO A 103 -24.89 -3.20 21.88
N ASP A 104 -26.05 -3.03 21.22
CA ASP A 104 -27.31 -3.63 21.66
C ASP A 104 -27.29 -5.16 21.50
N ILE A 105 -26.56 -5.64 20.49
CA ILE A 105 -26.39 -7.07 20.16
C ILE A 105 -25.00 -7.31 19.55
N ALA A 106 -24.40 -8.45 19.89
CA ALA A 106 -23.18 -8.96 19.27
C ALA A 106 -23.47 -10.26 18.48
N ILE A 107 -22.91 -10.37 17.28
CA ILE A 107 -23.07 -11.54 16.39
C ILE A 107 -21.71 -12.19 16.16
N CYS A 108 -21.61 -13.49 16.41
CA CYS A 108 -20.51 -14.35 15.97
C CYS A 108 -20.96 -15.17 14.74
N PRO A 109 -20.61 -14.75 13.49
CA PRO A 109 -21.10 -15.39 12.27
C PRO A 109 -20.52 -16.77 12.01
N SER A 110 -19.35 -17.08 12.58
CA SER A 110 -18.65 -18.36 12.40
C SER A 110 -17.86 -18.74 13.67
N PRO A 111 -18.50 -19.39 14.64
CA PRO A 111 -17.84 -19.80 15.89
C PRO A 111 -16.68 -20.79 15.73
N PHE A 112 -16.59 -21.46 14.59
CA PHE A 112 -15.58 -22.50 14.30
C PHE A 112 -14.32 -21.97 13.59
N GLU A 113 -14.20 -20.65 13.35
CA GLU A 113 -12.97 -20.07 12.83
C GLU A 113 -11.80 -20.23 13.81
N GLY A 114 -10.57 -20.29 13.30
CA GLY A 114 -9.35 -20.31 14.11
C GLY A 114 -8.77 -21.71 14.35
N SER A 115 -9.16 -22.72 13.56
CA SER A 115 -8.50 -24.03 13.61
C SER A 115 -7.05 -23.99 13.14
N HIS A 116 -6.76 -23.29 12.05
CA HIS A 116 -5.43 -23.16 11.44
C HIS A 116 -4.91 -21.72 11.41
N GLU A 117 -5.79 -20.74 11.46
CA GLU A 117 -5.50 -19.32 11.40
C GLU A 117 -5.64 -18.67 12.79
N PRO A 118 -4.98 -17.54 13.08
CA PRO A 118 -5.03 -16.90 14.40
C PRO A 118 -6.36 -16.17 14.66
N CYS A 119 -7.48 -16.73 14.20
CA CYS A 119 -8.81 -16.24 14.50
C CYS A 119 -9.21 -16.60 15.94
N VAL A 120 -9.89 -15.67 16.58
CA VAL A 120 -10.40 -15.82 17.96
C VAL A 120 -11.88 -15.39 17.98
N PRO A 121 -12.82 -16.26 17.55
CA PRO A 121 -14.23 -15.92 17.51
C PRO A 121 -14.80 -15.59 18.89
N LEU A 122 -15.71 -14.62 18.97
CA LEU A 122 -16.43 -14.31 20.22
C LEU A 122 -17.46 -15.39 20.54
N THR A 123 -17.09 -16.33 21.40
CA THR A 123 -17.99 -17.46 21.81
C THR A 123 -18.44 -17.40 23.27
N SER A 124 -18.01 -16.38 24.02
CA SER A 124 -18.41 -16.13 25.40
C SER A 124 -18.36 -14.64 25.72
N LYS A 125 -19.27 -14.19 26.55
CA LYS A 125 -19.34 -12.83 27.07
C LYS A 125 -18.29 -12.52 28.14
N HIS A 126 -17.62 -13.52 28.69
CA HIS A 126 -16.63 -13.41 29.76
C HIS A 126 -17.03 -12.48 30.91
N GLY A 127 -18.34 -12.48 31.25
CA GLY A 127 -18.90 -11.65 32.33
C GLY A 127 -19.44 -10.30 31.91
N HIS A 128 -19.28 -9.87 30.64
CA HIS A 128 -19.93 -8.66 30.12
C HIS A 128 -21.42 -8.84 29.87
N HIS A 129 -22.17 -7.73 29.74
CA HIS A 129 -23.63 -7.72 29.66
C HIS A 129 -24.12 -7.17 28.32
N PHE A 130 -24.09 -7.98 27.29
CA PHE A 130 -24.72 -7.73 25.99
C PHE A 130 -25.30 -9.06 25.46
N PRO A 131 -26.41 -9.02 24.69
CA PRO A 131 -26.90 -10.22 24.00
C PRO A 131 -25.88 -10.70 22.96
N LEU A 132 -25.58 -12.01 22.98
CA LEU A 132 -24.62 -12.66 22.08
C LEU A 132 -25.32 -13.70 21.22
N ILE A 133 -25.23 -13.55 19.91
CA ILE A 133 -25.88 -14.41 18.90
C ILE A 133 -24.82 -15.20 18.15
N GLY A 134 -24.98 -16.53 18.08
CA GLY A 134 -24.16 -17.39 17.23
C GLY A 134 -24.85 -17.71 15.90
N ILE A 135 -24.10 -17.97 14.83
CA ILE A 135 -24.63 -18.57 13.61
C ILE A 135 -24.02 -19.97 13.46
N PHE A 136 -24.87 -20.98 13.32
CA PHE A 136 -24.48 -22.36 13.07
C PHE A 136 -24.80 -22.76 11.63
N HIS A 137 -23.78 -23.11 10.84
CA HIS A 137 -23.90 -23.43 9.42
C HIS A 137 -24.15 -24.92 9.17
N ASP A 138 -23.35 -25.80 9.77
CA ASP A 138 -23.48 -27.27 9.63
C ASP A 138 -22.63 -28.01 10.66
N ALA A 139 -22.82 -29.29 10.74
CA ALA A 139 -22.07 -30.25 11.57
C ALA A 139 -21.14 -31.16 10.73
N ILE A 140 -20.81 -30.77 9.50
CA ILE A 140 -20.02 -31.62 8.59
C ILE A 140 -18.70 -32.08 9.21
N PRO A 141 -17.88 -31.23 9.89
CA PRO A 141 -16.62 -31.69 10.44
C PRO A 141 -16.75 -32.78 11.49
N ILE A 142 -17.77 -32.75 12.34
CA ILE A 142 -17.96 -33.83 13.36
C ILE A 142 -18.58 -35.07 12.74
N ARG A 143 -19.43 -34.94 11.73
CA ARG A 143 -20.02 -36.12 11.04
C ARG A 143 -18.98 -36.92 10.25
N TYR A 144 -17.91 -36.26 9.83
CA TYR A 144 -16.78 -36.84 9.09
C TYR A 144 -15.46 -36.54 9.82
N ALA A 145 -15.44 -36.82 11.15
CA ALA A 145 -14.33 -36.45 12.02
C ALA A 145 -13.00 -37.09 11.60
N ASP A 146 -13.03 -38.31 11.07
CA ASP A 146 -11.87 -39.02 10.52
C ASP A 146 -11.18 -38.28 9.38
N ARG A 147 -11.87 -37.35 8.71
CA ARG A 147 -11.34 -36.55 7.59
C ARG A 147 -11.02 -35.11 7.95
N TYR A 148 -11.80 -34.50 8.83
CA TYR A 148 -11.66 -33.08 9.17
C TYR A 148 -11.00 -32.85 10.51
N LEU A 149 -11.17 -33.74 11.49
CA LEU A 149 -10.69 -33.58 12.85
C LEU A 149 -9.59 -34.60 13.13
N THR A 150 -8.53 -34.56 12.32
CA THR A 150 -7.49 -35.60 12.23
C THR A 150 -6.47 -35.57 13.37
N SER A 151 -6.50 -34.56 14.24
CA SER A 151 -5.68 -34.50 15.45
C SER A 151 -6.53 -34.32 16.70
N PRO A 152 -6.06 -34.76 17.88
CA PRO A 152 -6.77 -34.55 19.15
C PRO A 152 -7.05 -33.06 19.42
N GLU A 153 -6.10 -32.17 19.09
CA GLU A 153 -6.22 -30.73 19.30
C GLU A 153 -7.36 -30.14 18.47
N LEU A 154 -7.47 -30.55 17.21
CA LEU A 154 -8.55 -30.09 16.31
C LEU A 154 -9.91 -30.63 16.78
N LEU A 155 -9.97 -31.88 17.23
CA LEU A 155 -11.19 -32.47 17.76
C LEU A 155 -11.63 -31.73 19.03
N ASP A 156 -10.73 -31.54 19.99
CA ASP A 156 -11.00 -30.80 21.21
C ASP A 156 -11.46 -29.38 20.93
N TYR A 157 -10.78 -28.70 19.99
CA TYR A 157 -11.17 -27.35 19.57
C TYR A 157 -12.59 -27.33 19.03
N TYR A 158 -12.89 -28.21 18.09
CA TYR A 158 -14.22 -28.28 17.46
C TYR A 158 -15.33 -28.59 18.50
N LEU A 159 -15.09 -29.54 19.37
CA LEU A 159 -16.06 -29.90 20.45
C LEU A 159 -16.29 -28.73 21.41
N ASN A 160 -15.22 -28.01 21.79
CA ASN A 160 -15.36 -26.82 22.63
C ASN A 160 -16.16 -25.71 21.93
N ARG A 161 -15.97 -25.50 20.60
CA ARG A 161 -16.76 -24.54 19.84
C ARG A 161 -18.22 -24.98 19.64
N LEU A 162 -18.45 -26.24 19.50
CA LEU A 162 -19.79 -26.79 19.44
C LEU A 162 -20.52 -26.59 20.79
N ASP A 163 -19.87 -26.92 21.92
CA ASP A 163 -20.41 -26.69 23.25
C ASP A 163 -20.61 -25.22 23.61
N ALA A 164 -19.79 -24.31 23.01
CA ALA A 164 -19.91 -22.86 23.19
C ALA A 164 -21.26 -22.31 22.68
N HIS A 165 -22.01 -23.03 21.85
CA HIS A 165 -23.37 -22.64 21.47
C HIS A 165 -24.32 -22.53 22.67
N LYS A 166 -24.01 -23.14 23.77
CA LYS A 166 -24.74 -22.98 25.07
C LYS A 166 -24.50 -21.60 25.70
N ASN A 167 -23.47 -20.86 25.30
CA ASN A 167 -23.16 -19.52 25.82
C ASN A 167 -23.86 -18.42 25.04
N PHE A 168 -24.40 -18.71 23.84
CA PHE A 168 -25.16 -17.75 23.06
C PHE A 168 -26.57 -17.60 23.64
N ASP A 169 -27.07 -16.37 23.69
CA ASP A 169 -28.48 -16.13 24.07
C ASP A 169 -29.43 -16.66 23.00
N TRP A 170 -28.96 -16.74 21.75
CA TRP A 170 -29.70 -17.34 20.64
C TRP A 170 -28.74 -17.85 19.55
N THR A 171 -29.14 -18.89 18.85
CA THR A 171 -28.41 -19.38 17.68
C THR A 171 -29.28 -19.28 16.42
N LEU A 172 -28.79 -18.59 15.41
CA LEU A 172 -29.37 -18.61 14.06
C LEU A 172 -28.81 -19.79 13.27
N THR A 173 -29.61 -20.43 12.45
CA THR A 173 -29.17 -21.52 11.57
C THR A 173 -29.56 -21.25 10.13
N ASN A 174 -28.80 -21.75 9.19
CA ASN A 174 -29.04 -21.59 7.76
C ASN A 174 -30.08 -22.55 7.19
N SER A 175 -30.55 -23.58 8.00
CA SER A 175 -31.59 -24.53 7.63
C SER A 175 -32.23 -25.12 8.87
N ASP A 176 -33.44 -25.71 8.75
CA ASP A 176 -34.04 -26.52 9.81
C ASP A 176 -33.26 -27.82 10.03
N PHE A 177 -32.66 -28.37 8.98
CA PHE A 177 -31.75 -29.51 9.09
C PHE A 177 -30.55 -29.16 10.00
N SER A 178 -29.85 -28.08 9.77
CA SER A 178 -28.72 -27.67 10.60
C SER A 178 -29.16 -27.34 12.03
N ARG A 179 -30.36 -26.79 12.24
CA ARG A 179 -30.93 -26.55 13.57
C ARG A 179 -31.16 -27.88 14.33
N GLN A 180 -31.71 -28.87 13.67
CA GLN A 180 -31.91 -30.18 14.27
C GLN A 180 -30.58 -30.87 14.61
N GLU A 181 -29.60 -30.83 13.70
CA GLU A 181 -28.26 -31.36 13.97
C GLU A 181 -27.60 -30.70 15.18
N LEU A 182 -27.70 -29.38 15.33
CA LEU A 182 -27.18 -28.65 16.49
C LEU A 182 -27.86 -29.19 17.79
N HIS A 183 -29.20 -29.33 17.79
CA HIS A 183 -29.93 -29.85 18.94
C HIS A 183 -29.57 -31.30 19.28
N ASP A 184 -29.33 -32.11 18.26
CA ASP A 184 -28.92 -33.53 18.47
C ASP A 184 -27.52 -33.63 19.11
N LEU A 185 -26.63 -32.63 18.81
CA LEU A 185 -25.24 -32.65 19.27
C LEU A 185 -25.08 -32.00 20.66
N VAL A 186 -25.75 -30.89 20.93
CA VAL A 186 -25.53 -30.10 22.16
C VAL A 186 -26.73 -30.00 23.09
N GLY A 187 -27.86 -30.57 22.69
CA GLY A 187 -29.16 -30.47 23.40
C GLY A 187 -30.00 -29.29 22.91
N SER A 188 -31.23 -29.20 23.40
CA SER A 188 -32.15 -28.11 23.00
C SER A 188 -31.69 -26.77 23.53
N LEU A 189 -31.59 -25.79 22.65
CA LEU A 189 -31.21 -24.39 22.94
C LEU A 189 -32.05 -23.41 22.12
N PRO A 190 -32.14 -22.13 22.54
CA PRO A 190 -32.84 -21.10 21.76
C PRO A 190 -32.24 -20.95 20.36
N SER A 191 -33.05 -21.23 19.33
CA SER A 191 -32.55 -21.19 17.96
C SER A 191 -33.66 -20.98 16.90
N THR A 192 -33.30 -20.40 15.79
CA THR A 192 -34.22 -20.14 14.67
C THR A 192 -33.52 -20.37 13.34
N ALA A 193 -34.18 -21.13 12.44
CA ALA A 193 -33.74 -21.25 11.07
C ALA A 193 -34.12 -19.96 10.28
N VAL A 194 -33.10 -19.20 9.90
CA VAL A 194 -33.29 -17.94 9.14
C VAL A 194 -33.08 -18.15 7.64
N TYR A 195 -32.47 -19.26 7.27
CA TYR A 195 -32.13 -19.67 5.90
C TYR A 195 -31.09 -18.78 5.23
N ALA A 196 -31.00 -18.90 3.91
CA ALA A 196 -30.20 -18.05 3.04
C ALA A 196 -31.03 -17.60 1.83
N GLY A 197 -30.49 -16.71 1.05
CA GLY A 197 -31.10 -16.26 -0.20
C GLY A 197 -30.16 -16.45 -1.38
N VAL A 198 -30.65 -16.15 -2.57
CA VAL A 198 -29.83 -16.07 -3.79
C VAL A 198 -29.29 -14.65 -3.92
N SER A 199 -28.01 -14.53 -4.27
CA SER A 199 -27.37 -13.23 -4.54
C SER A 199 -27.99 -12.57 -5.79
N SER A 200 -28.06 -11.24 -5.82
CA SER A 200 -28.55 -10.45 -6.96
C SER A 200 -27.83 -10.79 -8.27
N HIS A 201 -26.57 -11.21 -8.21
CA HIS A 201 -25.80 -11.66 -9.37
C HIS A 201 -26.47 -12.79 -10.16
N PHE A 202 -27.29 -13.63 -9.51
CA PHE A 202 -28.00 -14.74 -10.16
C PHE A 202 -29.48 -14.46 -10.41
N THR A 203 -30.05 -13.33 -9.90
CA THR A 203 -31.48 -12.99 -10.02
C THR A 203 -31.77 -11.87 -11.01
N GLU A 204 -30.83 -10.97 -11.28
CA GLU A 204 -31.05 -9.83 -12.16
C GLU A 204 -31.04 -10.24 -13.64
N SER A 205 -32.08 -9.85 -14.39
CA SER A 205 -32.08 -9.93 -15.85
C SER A 205 -31.19 -8.82 -16.42
N VAL A 206 -29.89 -9.08 -16.51
CA VAL A 206 -28.99 -8.17 -17.21
C VAL A 206 -29.13 -8.39 -18.71
N ASN A 207 -29.42 -7.33 -19.49
CA ASN A 207 -29.20 -7.32 -20.92
C ASN A 207 -27.73 -7.65 -21.18
N ILE A 208 -27.46 -8.84 -21.66
CA ILE A 208 -26.12 -9.34 -21.95
C ILE A 208 -25.61 -8.58 -23.18
N GLU A 209 -24.86 -7.51 -22.97
CA GLU A 209 -23.86 -7.08 -23.96
C GLU A 209 -22.85 -8.21 -24.10
N ALA A 210 -22.65 -8.66 -25.33
CA ALA A 210 -21.77 -9.78 -25.65
C ALA A 210 -20.40 -9.61 -24.98
N PRO A 211 -19.89 -10.62 -24.26
CA PRO A 211 -18.59 -10.51 -23.56
C PRO A 211 -17.50 -10.27 -24.59
N THR A 212 -16.64 -9.28 -24.30
CA THR A 212 -15.44 -8.98 -25.07
C THR A 212 -14.57 -10.24 -25.21
N ALA A 213 -14.21 -10.55 -26.45
CA ALA A 213 -13.58 -11.76 -26.92
C ALA A 213 -12.18 -12.02 -26.32
N LYS A 214 -12.10 -12.55 -25.10
CA LYS A 214 -10.83 -13.07 -24.53
C LYS A 214 -10.99 -14.25 -23.55
N GLN A 215 -12.15 -14.90 -23.46
CA GLN A 215 -12.27 -16.07 -22.58
C GLN A 215 -12.61 -17.34 -23.36
N THR A 216 -11.79 -18.36 -23.13
CA THR A 216 -11.74 -19.68 -23.78
C THR A 216 -12.98 -20.57 -23.59
N HIS A 217 -14.12 -20.05 -23.09
CA HIS A 217 -15.33 -20.83 -22.81
C HIS A 217 -16.35 -20.84 -23.97
N LYS A 218 -16.07 -20.16 -25.06
CA LYS A 218 -16.93 -20.12 -26.24
C LYS A 218 -17.21 -21.49 -26.89
N ASN A 219 -16.40 -22.52 -26.58
CA ASN A 219 -16.55 -23.90 -27.08
C ASN A 219 -17.37 -24.82 -26.14
N LEU A 220 -17.81 -24.37 -24.93
CA LEU A 220 -18.62 -25.14 -24.00
C LEU A 220 -20.12 -25.08 -24.33
N ILE A 221 -20.56 -24.04 -25.05
CA ILE A 221 -21.97 -23.70 -25.29
C ILE A 221 -22.61 -24.58 -26.34
N ASP A 222 -21.86 -25.23 -27.23
CA ASP A 222 -22.37 -25.95 -28.37
C ASP A 222 -22.79 -27.42 -28.12
N LYS A 223 -22.53 -27.92 -26.90
CA LYS A 223 -22.87 -29.29 -26.52
C LYS A 223 -23.69 -29.32 -25.24
N PRO A 224 -24.69 -30.20 -25.13
CA PRO A 224 -25.43 -30.37 -23.89
C PRO A 224 -24.48 -30.85 -22.77
N TYR A 225 -24.61 -30.25 -21.55
CA TYR A 225 -23.81 -30.66 -20.43
C TYR A 225 -24.62 -30.65 -19.12
N ILE A 226 -24.20 -31.53 -18.24
CA ILE A 226 -24.54 -31.53 -16.82
C ILE A 226 -23.51 -30.71 -16.07
N LEU A 227 -23.97 -29.83 -15.19
CA LEU A 227 -23.11 -29.01 -14.35
C LEU A 227 -23.03 -29.57 -12.92
N SER A 228 -21.84 -29.63 -12.35
CA SER A 228 -21.61 -29.86 -10.92
C SER A 228 -20.74 -28.71 -10.37
N VAL A 229 -21.12 -28.14 -9.22
CA VAL A 229 -20.47 -26.94 -8.66
C VAL A 229 -19.93 -27.21 -7.26
N GLY A 230 -18.72 -26.72 -6.99
CA GLY A 230 -18.04 -26.85 -5.72
C GLY A 230 -16.69 -27.56 -5.79
N GLY A 231 -16.16 -27.76 -7.01
CA GLY A 231 -14.88 -28.41 -7.24
C GLY A 231 -14.91 -29.93 -6.96
N LEU A 232 -13.73 -30.47 -6.66
CA LEU A 232 -13.51 -31.92 -6.45
C LEU A 232 -13.36 -32.29 -4.96
N ASP A 233 -13.94 -31.49 -4.05
CA ASP A 233 -14.03 -31.93 -2.65
C ASP A 233 -14.76 -33.29 -2.60
N TRP A 234 -14.17 -34.28 -1.91
CA TRP A 234 -14.72 -35.62 -1.83
C TRP A 234 -16.20 -35.66 -1.40
N ARG A 235 -16.61 -34.69 -0.58
CA ARG A 235 -18.00 -34.56 -0.10
C ARG A 235 -18.96 -34.19 -1.23
N LYS A 236 -18.47 -33.54 -2.29
CA LYS A 236 -19.27 -33.22 -3.47
C LYS A 236 -19.55 -34.45 -4.34
N ASN A 237 -18.86 -35.58 -4.08
CA ASN A 237 -19.17 -36.91 -4.61
C ASN A 237 -19.28 -36.95 -6.16
N VAL A 238 -18.37 -36.24 -6.83
CA VAL A 238 -18.34 -36.17 -8.32
C VAL A 238 -18.14 -37.57 -8.92
N GLU A 239 -17.50 -38.46 -8.18
CA GLU A 239 -17.33 -39.86 -8.52
C GLU A 239 -18.65 -40.57 -8.85
N LEU A 240 -19.72 -40.31 -8.10
CA LEU A 240 -21.05 -40.86 -8.39
C LEU A 240 -21.57 -40.43 -9.77
N ILE A 241 -21.34 -39.17 -10.17
CA ILE A 241 -21.74 -38.71 -11.52
C ILE A 241 -20.96 -39.48 -12.58
N ILE A 242 -19.68 -39.72 -12.37
CA ILE A 242 -18.86 -40.49 -13.31
C ILE A 242 -19.37 -41.92 -13.46
N GLU A 243 -19.68 -42.57 -12.31
CA GLU A 243 -20.26 -43.92 -12.32
C GLU A 243 -21.63 -43.93 -13.04
N ALA A 244 -22.48 -42.91 -12.82
CA ALA A 244 -23.75 -42.79 -13.54
C ALA A 244 -23.53 -42.59 -15.03
N PHE A 245 -22.56 -41.76 -15.46
CA PHE A 245 -22.21 -41.53 -16.86
C PHE A 245 -21.77 -42.82 -17.59
N SER A 246 -21.10 -43.73 -16.88
CA SER A 246 -20.68 -45.04 -17.47
C SER A 246 -21.86 -46.00 -17.75
N GLN A 247 -23.01 -45.74 -17.12
CA GLN A 247 -24.24 -46.51 -17.27
C GLN A 247 -25.22 -45.93 -18.30
N LEU A 248 -24.93 -44.74 -18.85
CA LEU A 248 -25.78 -44.09 -19.86
C LEU A 248 -25.68 -44.84 -21.19
N ASP A 249 -26.77 -44.89 -21.92
CA ASP A 249 -26.80 -45.49 -23.24
C ASP A 249 -26.16 -44.58 -24.31
N GLY A 250 -25.85 -45.16 -25.48
CA GLY A 250 -25.15 -44.46 -26.56
C GLY A 250 -25.90 -43.24 -27.14
N SER A 251 -27.17 -43.05 -26.83
CA SER A 251 -27.92 -41.87 -27.25
C SER A 251 -27.43 -40.58 -26.57
N LEU A 252 -26.77 -40.70 -25.43
CA LEU A 252 -26.22 -39.62 -24.66
C LEU A 252 -24.69 -39.48 -24.79
N ASP A 253 -24.07 -40.05 -25.78
CA ASP A 253 -22.61 -39.99 -26.02
C ASP A 253 -22.08 -38.56 -26.31
N THR A 254 -22.94 -37.64 -26.64
CA THR A 254 -22.58 -36.22 -26.81
C THR A 254 -22.68 -35.38 -25.52
N LEU A 255 -23.25 -35.98 -24.44
CA LEU A 255 -23.43 -35.27 -23.15
C LEU A 255 -22.08 -35.08 -22.45
N HIS A 256 -21.79 -33.85 -22.00
CA HIS A 256 -20.58 -33.49 -21.26
C HIS A 256 -20.85 -33.36 -19.75
N LEU A 257 -19.83 -33.60 -18.96
CA LEU A 257 -19.79 -33.22 -17.54
C LEU A 257 -18.89 -32.02 -17.35
N VAL A 258 -19.43 -30.94 -16.77
CA VAL A 258 -18.70 -29.74 -16.38
C VAL A 258 -18.62 -29.68 -14.89
N VAL A 259 -17.41 -29.67 -14.32
CA VAL A 259 -17.17 -29.50 -12.89
C VAL A 259 -16.55 -28.12 -12.66
N ALA A 260 -17.31 -27.24 -12.00
CA ALA A 260 -16.92 -25.87 -11.73
C ALA A 260 -16.40 -25.72 -10.27
N GLY A 261 -15.23 -25.10 -10.13
CA GLY A 261 -14.61 -24.79 -8.84
C GLY A 261 -13.13 -25.17 -8.78
N GLN A 262 -12.41 -24.49 -7.89
CA GLN A 262 -10.98 -24.74 -7.67
C GLN A 262 -10.77 -26.15 -7.08
N SER A 263 -9.76 -26.84 -7.56
CA SER A 263 -9.39 -28.17 -7.07
C SER A 263 -7.89 -28.39 -7.20
N PRO A 264 -7.25 -29.13 -6.30
CA PRO A 264 -5.85 -29.54 -6.41
C PRO A 264 -5.60 -30.35 -7.68
N ASP A 265 -4.44 -30.24 -8.26
CA ASP A 265 -4.09 -30.97 -9.49
C ASP A 265 -4.06 -32.50 -9.28
N SER A 266 -3.73 -32.94 -8.06
CA SER A 266 -3.84 -34.35 -7.64
C SER A 266 -5.27 -34.88 -7.78
N ASP A 267 -6.27 -34.11 -7.37
CA ASP A 267 -7.67 -34.52 -7.44
C ASP A 267 -8.19 -34.47 -8.87
N LYS A 268 -7.78 -33.46 -9.67
CA LYS A 268 -8.06 -33.42 -11.11
C LYS A 268 -7.52 -34.65 -11.83
N ALA A 269 -6.28 -35.07 -11.51
CA ALA A 269 -5.67 -36.28 -12.08
C ALA A 269 -6.44 -37.55 -11.67
N LYS A 270 -6.84 -37.67 -10.39
CA LYS A 270 -7.63 -38.79 -9.88
C LYS A 270 -8.96 -38.92 -10.64
N ILE A 271 -9.69 -37.80 -10.77
CA ILE A 271 -10.99 -37.76 -11.46
C ILE A 271 -10.85 -38.06 -12.96
N SER A 272 -9.81 -37.52 -13.64
CA SER A 272 -9.53 -37.84 -15.04
C SER A 272 -9.20 -39.32 -15.27
N ASN A 273 -8.46 -39.93 -14.35
CA ASN A 273 -8.11 -41.36 -14.41
C ASN A 273 -9.38 -42.21 -14.17
N LEU A 274 -10.22 -41.85 -13.19
CA LEU A 274 -11.49 -42.56 -12.94
C LEU A 274 -12.42 -42.48 -14.17
N TRP A 275 -12.55 -41.28 -14.77
CA TRP A 275 -13.33 -41.07 -15.99
C TRP A 275 -12.89 -42.01 -17.12
N THR A 276 -11.58 -42.08 -17.36
CA THR A 276 -10.99 -42.92 -18.40
C THR A 276 -11.12 -44.42 -18.08
N ALA A 277 -10.96 -44.82 -16.81
CA ALA A 277 -11.12 -46.20 -16.35
C ALA A 277 -12.54 -46.73 -16.55
N GLN A 278 -13.55 -45.86 -16.51
CA GLN A 278 -14.95 -46.17 -16.83
C GLN A 278 -15.22 -46.21 -18.36
N GLY A 279 -14.20 -46.12 -19.20
CA GLY A 279 -14.35 -46.18 -20.67
C GLY A 279 -14.94 -44.91 -21.31
N LEU A 280 -15.04 -43.81 -20.54
CA LEU A 280 -15.65 -42.56 -21.00
C LEU A 280 -14.66 -41.74 -21.82
N ASN A 281 -15.14 -41.03 -22.85
CA ASN A 281 -14.32 -40.18 -23.69
C ASN A 281 -13.78 -38.97 -22.89
N PRO A 282 -12.43 -38.79 -22.75
CA PRO A 282 -11.83 -37.71 -21.97
C PRO A 282 -12.26 -36.30 -22.38
N LYS A 283 -12.65 -36.10 -23.65
CA LYS A 283 -13.13 -34.80 -24.16
C LYS A 283 -14.50 -34.38 -23.59
N ARG A 284 -15.23 -35.30 -22.97
CA ARG A 284 -16.57 -35.05 -22.37
C ARG A 284 -16.47 -34.56 -20.91
N LEU A 285 -15.31 -34.61 -20.28
CA LEU A 285 -15.07 -34.11 -18.94
C LEU A 285 -14.37 -32.75 -19.01
N ILE A 286 -14.95 -31.72 -18.41
CA ILE A 286 -14.41 -30.35 -18.37
C ILE A 286 -14.36 -29.89 -16.92
N MET A 287 -13.15 -29.56 -16.45
CA MET A 287 -12.90 -29.00 -15.13
C MET A 287 -12.47 -27.54 -15.31
N THR A 288 -13.29 -26.58 -14.86
CA THR A 288 -13.06 -25.15 -15.14
C THR A 288 -11.99 -24.51 -14.28
N GLY A 289 -11.70 -25.10 -13.10
CA GLY A 289 -10.94 -24.41 -12.07
C GLY A 289 -11.73 -23.26 -11.44
N GLN A 290 -11.02 -22.29 -10.88
CA GLN A 290 -11.64 -21.10 -10.29
C GLN A 290 -12.24 -20.19 -11.38
N ILE A 291 -13.48 -19.79 -11.21
CA ILE A 291 -14.22 -18.89 -12.10
C ILE A 291 -14.91 -17.80 -11.29
N ASP A 292 -15.21 -16.69 -11.93
CA ASP A 292 -15.99 -15.60 -11.32
C ASP A 292 -17.51 -15.89 -11.36
N ASP A 293 -18.27 -15.10 -10.59
CA ASP A 293 -19.73 -15.26 -10.49
C ASP A 293 -20.45 -15.03 -11.85
N ALA A 294 -19.90 -14.17 -12.71
CA ALA A 294 -20.49 -13.93 -14.04
C ALA A 294 -20.36 -15.16 -14.95
N THR A 295 -19.18 -15.79 -14.94
CA THR A 295 -18.93 -17.04 -15.66
C THR A 295 -19.75 -18.20 -15.08
N LEU A 296 -19.84 -18.29 -13.73
CA LEU A 296 -20.66 -19.31 -13.07
C LEU A 296 -22.14 -19.16 -13.45
N ARG A 297 -22.67 -17.95 -13.50
CA ARG A 297 -24.03 -17.67 -13.95
C ARG A 297 -24.27 -18.14 -15.37
N GLN A 298 -23.33 -17.88 -16.30
CA GLN A 298 -23.42 -18.36 -17.67
C GLN A 298 -23.47 -19.90 -17.74
N LEU A 299 -22.62 -20.57 -16.92
CA LEU A 299 -22.61 -22.02 -16.82
C LEU A 299 -23.97 -22.55 -16.31
N TYR A 300 -24.58 -21.92 -15.30
CA TYR A 300 -25.94 -22.29 -14.88
C TYR A 300 -26.93 -22.11 -16.01
N GLN A 301 -27.00 -20.97 -16.64
CA GLN A 301 -27.99 -20.63 -17.68
C GLN A 301 -27.97 -21.56 -18.91
N HIS A 302 -26.80 -22.12 -19.23
CA HIS A 302 -26.63 -22.99 -20.41
C HIS A 302 -26.52 -24.48 -20.05
N ALA A 303 -26.49 -24.84 -18.78
CA ALA A 303 -26.52 -26.22 -18.36
C ALA A 303 -27.88 -26.86 -18.68
N ALA A 304 -27.85 -28.09 -19.14
CA ALA A 304 -29.10 -28.86 -19.28
C ALA A 304 -29.74 -29.08 -17.89
N CYS A 305 -28.93 -29.43 -16.89
CA CYS A 305 -29.32 -29.47 -15.50
C CYS A 305 -28.10 -29.36 -14.59
N LEU A 306 -28.35 -28.98 -13.33
CA LEU A 306 -27.38 -29.13 -12.23
C LEU A 306 -27.56 -30.52 -11.59
N VAL A 307 -26.46 -31.22 -11.35
CA VAL A 307 -26.44 -32.43 -10.51
C VAL A 307 -25.59 -32.13 -9.26
N GLN A 308 -26.25 -32.20 -8.09
CA GLN A 308 -25.61 -31.97 -6.78
C GLN A 308 -25.60 -33.28 -5.98
N PRO A 309 -24.59 -34.14 -6.15
CA PRO A 309 -24.58 -35.48 -5.51
C PRO A 309 -23.96 -35.47 -4.11
N SER A 310 -23.89 -34.33 -3.46
CA SER A 310 -23.20 -34.14 -2.20
C SER A 310 -23.63 -35.12 -1.12
N LEU A 311 -22.66 -35.70 -0.43
CA LEU A 311 -22.89 -36.60 0.72
C LEU A 311 -23.51 -35.86 1.90
N MET A 312 -23.30 -34.57 2.02
CA MET A 312 -23.92 -33.72 3.04
C MET A 312 -23.78 -32.23 2.66
N GLU A 313 -24.84 -31.47 2.89
CA GLU A 313 -24.87 -30.00 2.75
C GLU A 313 -25.63 -29.35 3.91
N GLY A 314 -25.09 -28.25 4.45
CA GLY A 314 -25.76 -27.46 5.50
C GLY A 314 -26.95 -26.67 4.97
N PHE A 315 -26.94 -26.28 3.66
CA PHE A 315 -28.05 -25.60 3.02
C PHE A 315 -28.22 -25.96 1.54
N GLY A 316 -27.27 -25.64 0.66
CA GLY A 316 -27.37 -25.89 -0.78
C GLY A 316 -27.56 -24.62 -1.60
N LEU A 317 -26.75 -23.59 -1.38
CA LEU A 317 -26.77 -22.32 -2.14
C LEU A 317 -26.69 -22.57 -3.66
N THR A 318 -25.82 -23.48 -4.11
CA THR A 318 -25.64 -23.85 -5.51
C THR A 318 -26.92 -24.33 -6.19
N VAL A 319 -27.77 -25.04 -5.42
CA VAL A 319 -29.10 -25.48 -5.89
C VAL A 319 -30.01 -24.29 -6.14
N LEU A 320 -30.10 -23.36 -5.21
CA LEU A 320 -30.92 -22.14 -5.37
C LEU A 320 -30.40 -21.22 -6.49
N GLU A 321 -29.09 -21.09 -6.63
CA GLU A 321 -28.44 -20.32 -7.69
C GLU A 321 -28.81 -20.90 -9.07
N ALA A 322 -28.70 -22.21 -9.23
CA ALA A 322 -29.09 -22.90 -10.46
C ALA A 322 -30.58 -22.69 -10.81
N ILE A 323 -31.49 -22.92 -9.84
CA ILE A 323 -32.92 -22.71 -10.02
C ILE A 323 -33.25 -21.26 -10.41
N SER A 324 -32.56 -20.30 -9.79
CA SER A 324 -32.71 -18.86 -10.05
C SER A 324 -32.26 -18.48 -11.47
N CYS A 325 -31.26 -19.19 -11.99
CA CYS A 325 -30.78 -19.04 -13.36
C CYS A 325 -31.65 -19.79 -14.41
N GLY A 326 -32.70 -20.48 -13.97
CA GLY A 326 -33.59 -21.22 -14.87
C GLY A 326 -33.10 -22.66 -15.14
N THR A 327 -32.20 -23.21 -14.36
CA THR A 327 -31.61 -24.54 -14.56
C THR A 327 -32.34 -25.57 -13.72
N PRO A 328 -32.85 -26.68 -14.30
CA PRO A 328 -33.39 -27.81 -13.56
C PRO A 328 -32.35 -28.45 -12.66
N VAL A 329 -32.74 -28.97 -11.49
CA VAL A 329 -31.79 -29.51 -10.49
C VAL A 329 -32.18 -30.93 -10.13
N MET A 330 -31.17 -31.82 -10.10
CA MET A 330 -31.22 -33.15 -9.45
C MET A 330 -30.21 -33.09 -8.27
N ALA A 331 -30.63 -33.48 -7.06
CA ALA A 331 -29.79 -33.42 -5.88
C ALA A 331 -29.87 -34.71 -5.06
N ALA A 332 -28.82 -34.95 -4.29
CA ALA A 332 -28.82 -36.07 -3.32
C ALA A 332 -29.87 -35.85 -2.23
N ASN A 333 -30.50 -36.92 -1.80
CA ASN A 333 -31.47 -36.94 -0.69
C ASN A 333 -30.73 -36.93 0.67
N THR A 334 -29.94 -35.89 0.91
CA THR A 334 -29.06 -35.74 2.10
C THR A 334 -29.02 -34.32 2.61
N GLY A 335 -28.73 -34.17 3.89
CA GLY A 335 -28.57 -32.85 4.50
C GLY A 335 -29.79 -31.95 4.33
N ALA A 336 -29.57 -30.68 4.05
CA ALA A 336 -30.63 -29.70 3.79
C ALA A 336 -31.16 -29.71 2.34
N LEU A 337 -30.61 -30.52 1.42
CA LEU A 337 -31.02 -30.50 0.00
C LEU A 337 -32.51 -30.83 -0.21
N PRO A 338 -33.12 -31.83 0.52
CA PRO A 338 -34.54 -32.08 0.45
C PRO A 338 -35.41 -30.90 0.91
N GLU A 339 -34.96 -30.15 1.90
CA GLU A 339 -35.63 -28.95 2.41
C GLU A 339 -35.66 -27.82 1.35
N VAL A 340 -34.57 -27.65 0.61
CA VAL A 340 -34.42 -26.62 -0.42
C VAL A 340 -35.22 -26.96 -1.67
N LEU A 341 -35.18 -28.20 -2.14
CA LEU A 341 -35.94 -28.62 -3.34
C LEU A 341 -37.44 -28.82 -3.06
N ALA A 342 -37.78 -29.26 -1.84
CA ALA A 342 -39.13 -29.59 -1.39
C ALA A 342 -39.93 -30.49 -2.36
N THR A 343 -39.25 -31.32 -3.12
CA THR A 343 -39.83 -32.33 -4.02
C THR A 343 -39.04 -33.61 -3.97
N LYS A 344 -39.78 -34.77 -4.01
CA LYS A 344 -39.09 -36.05 -4.05
C LYS A 344 -38.61 -36.44 -5.45
N THR A 345 -39.20 -35.84 -6.48
CA THR A 345 -38.95 -36.22 -7.88
C THR A 345 -37.53 -35.92 -8.36
N GLY A 346 -36.87 -34.86 -7.83
CA GLY A 346 -35.49 -34.47 -8.14
C GLY A 346 -34.45 -35.03 -7.17
N LEU A 347 -34.81 -35.89 -6.23
CA LEU A 347 -33.92 -36.44 -5.20
C LEU A 347 -33.52 -37.89 -5.53
N PHE A 348 -32.20 -38.17 -5.31
CA PHE A 348 -31.63 -39.51 -5.49
C PHE A 348 -30.75 -39.89 -4.27
N ASP A 349 -30.51 -41.22 -4.08
CA ASP A 349 -29.57 -41.69 -3.08
C ASP A 349 -28.12 -41.38 -3.53
N PRO A 350 -27.30 -40.66 -2.72
CA PRO A 350 -25.91 -40.33 -3.04
C PRO A 350 -24.98 -41.55 -3.14
N LYS A 351 -25.49 -42.77 -2.95
CA LYS A 351 -24.77 -44.03 -3.09
C LYS A 351 -25.26 -44.89 -4.27
N ASP A 352 -26.27 -44.44 -4.97
CA ASP A 352 -26.91 -45.19 -6.08
C ASP A 352 -26.68 -44.49 -7.45
N ALA A 353 -25.59 -44.87 -8.10
CA ALA A 353 -25.25 -44.35 -9.44
C ALA A 353 -26.26 -44.78 -10.53
N GLY A 354 -26.92 -45.96 -10.33
CA GLY A 354 -27.93 -46.46 -11.25
C GLY A 354 -29.18 -45.58 -11.20
N GLN A 355 -29.67 -45.23 -10.00
CA GLN A 355 -30.80 -44.32 -9.86
C GLN A 355 -30.49 -42.96 -10.53
N LEU A 356 -29.27 -42.42 -10.36
CA LEU A 356 -28.86 -41.16 -11.00
C LEU A 356 -28.81 -41.31 -12.54
N ALA A 357 -28.31 -42.43 -13.06
CA ALA A 357 -28.25 -42.69 -14.48
C ALA A 357 -29.67 -42.79 -15.09
N ASP A 358 -30.62 -43.46 -14.41
CA ASP A 358 -32.02 -43.55 -14.80
C ASP A 358 -32.70 -42.17 -14.80
N MET A 359 -32.41 -41.33 -13.79
CA MET A 359 -32.92 -39.96 -13.74
C MET A 359 -32.35 -39.09 -14.87
N ILE A 360 -31.05 -39.19 -15.18
CA ILE A 360 -30.43 -38.49 -16.32
C ILE A 360 -31.07 -38.93 -17.64
N THR A 361 -31.22 -40.25 -17.84
CA THR A 361 -31.86 -40.83 -19.03
C THR A 361 -33.30 -40.33 -19.19
N THR A 362 -34.05 -40.33 -18.09
CA THR A 362 -35.44 -39.80 -18.07
C THR A 362 -35.48 -38.32 -18.41
N PHE A 363 -34.52 -37.54 -17.88
CA PHE A 363 -34.43 -36.09 -18.11
C PHE A 363 -34.24 -35.76 -19.61
N PHE A 364 -33.36 -36.48 -20.29
CA PHE A 364 -33.11 -36.25 -21.72
C PHE A 364 -34.14 -36.90 -22.61
N GLY A 365 -34.82 -37.96 -22.16
CA GLY A 365 -35.91 -38.64 -22.90
C GLY A 365 -37.30 -38.06 -22.72
N ASN A 366 -37.52 -37.27 -21.65
CA ASN A 366 -38.86 -36.73 -21.31
C ASN A 366 -38.75 -35.24 -20.90
N SER A 367 -39.14 -34.35 -21.79
CA SER A 367 -39.11 -32.89 -21.56
C SER A 367 -40.00 -32.41 -20.40
N GLU A 368 -41.11 -33.13 -20.13
CA GLU A 368 -42.01 -32.79 -19.01
C GLU A 368 -41.33 -33.01 -17.66
N PHE A 369 -40.45 -33.99 -17.57
CA PHE A 369 -39.69 -34.25 -16.36
C PHE A 369 -38.79 -33.06 -15.99
N GLY A 370 -37.98 -32.57 -16.93
CA GLY A 370 -37.13 -31.39 -16.73
C GLY A 370 -37.93 -30.14 -16.38
N GLN A 371 -39.07 -29.91 -17.05
CA GLN A 371 -39.98 -28.80 -16.75
C GLN A 371 -40.58 -28.91 -15.34
N SER A 372 -40.90 -30.11 -14.90
CA SER A 372 -41.48 -30.35 -13.57
C SER A 372 -40.45 -30.07 -12.47
N LEU A 373 -39.18 -30.46 -12.67
CA LEU A 373 -38.06 -30.15 -11.76
C LEU A 373 -37.87 -28.63 -11.61
N LEU A 374 -37.82 -27.94 -12.74
CA LEU A 374 -37.65 -26.47 -12.75
C LEU A 374 -38.83 -25.77 -12.08
N LYS A 375 -40.04 -26.13 -12.41
CA LYS A 375 -41.28 -25.54 -11.84
C LYS A 375 -41.34 -25.76 -10.32
N SER A 376 -40.99 -26.96 -9.85
CA SER A 376 -40.97 -27.28 -8.43
C SER A 376 -39.91 -26.47 -7.69
N GLY A 377 -38.72 -26.34 -8.28
CA GLY A 377 -37.63 -25.53 -7.73
C GLY A 377 -38.00 -24.03 -7.67
N GLN A 378 -38.53 -23.47 -8.76
CA GLN A 378 -38.94 -22.07 -8.82
C GLN A 378 -40.00 -21.71 -7.77
N ALA A 379 -40.90 -22.64 -7.44
CA ALA A 379 -41.93 -22.47 -6.41
C ALA A 379 -41.30 -22.29 -4.99
N GLN A 380 -40.03 -22.69 -4.78
CA GLN A 380 -39.33 -22.53 -3.52
C GLN A 380 -38.59 -21.19 -3.40
N LEU A 381 -38.17 -20.60 -4.51
CA LEU A 381 -37.38 -19.35 -4.50
C LEU A 381 -37.96 -18.22 -3.61
N PRO A 382 -39.31 -18.00 -3.60
CA PRO A 382 -39.86 -16.96 -2.72
C PRO A 382 -39.69 -17.23 -1.21
N LYS A 383 -39.38 -18.45 -0.81
CA LYS A 383 -39.13 -18.79 0.59
C LYS A 383 -37.70 -18.43 1.02
N PHE A 384 -36.75 -18.54 0.10
CA PHE A 384 -35.31 -18.42 0.32
C PHE A 384 -34.77 -17.13 -0.28
N THR A 385 -35.03 -16.01 0.37
CA THR A 385 -34.54 -14.70 -0.02
C THR A 385 -33.79 -14.05 1.13
N TRP A 386 -32.74 -13.31 0.81
CA TRP A 386 -31.97 -12.57 1.83
C TRP A 386 -32.85 -11.59 2.61
N ALA A 387 -33.86 -10.98 1.96
CA ALA A 387 -34.83 -10.11 2.64
C ALA A 387 -35.59 -10.86 3.75
N LYS A 388 -36.03 -12.10 3.49
CA LYS A 388 -36.69 -12.92 4.52
C LYS A 388 -35.73 -13.39 5.61
N ALA A 389 -34.50 -13.77 5.24
CA ALA A 389 -33.46 -14.10 6.21
C ALA A 389 -33.19 -12.92 7.16
N ALA A 390 -33.05 -11.71 6.62
CA ALA A 390 -32.88 -10.48 7.40
C ALA A 390 -34.09 -10.19 8.30
N GLN A 391 -35.30 -10.28 7.78
CA GLN A 391 -36.54 -10.05 8.57
C GLN A 391 -36.66 -11.02 9.76
N ARG A 392 -36.34 -12.32 9.55
CA ARG A 392 -36.36 -13.32 10.64
C ARG A 392 -35.27 -13.05 11.68
N SER A 393 -34.04 -12.71 11.23
CA SER A 393 -32.94 -12.36 12.14
C SER A 393 -33.28 -11.12 12.97
N LEU A 394 -33.81 -10.06 12.32
CA LEU A 394 -34.14 -8.82 13.01
C LEU A 394 -35.36 -8.99 13.97
N ALA A 395 -36.29 -9.89 13.67
CA ALA A 395 -37.35 -10.22 14.62
C ALA A 395 -36.80 -10.86 15.90
N VAL A 396 -35.91 -11.87 15.75
CA VAL A 396 -35.20 -12.48 16.89
C VAL A 396 -34.41 -11.45 17.69
N PHE A 397 -33.72 -10.53 17.02
CA PHE A 397 -32.89 -9.50 17.68
C PHE A 397 -33.75 -8.53 18.51
N ARG A 398 -34.89 -8.10 17.97
CA ARG A 398 -35.81 -7.22 18.69
C ARG A 398 -36.42 -7.89 19.91
N ASP A 399 -36.79 -9.17 19.80
CA ASP A 399 -37.34 -9.94 20.93
C ASP A 399 -36.28 -10.07 22.04
N ILE A 400 -35.04 -10.44 21.70
CA ILE A 400 -33.96 -10.60 22.67
C ILE A 400 -33.60 -9.27 23.34
N THR A 401 -33.49 -8.19 22.57
CA THR A 401 -33.16 -6.87 23.15
C THR A 401 -34.26 -6.31 24.02
N ALA A 402 -35.51 -6.66 23.76
CA ALA A 402 -36.64 -6.32 24.64
C ALA A 402 -36.61 -7.09 25.96
N GLU A 403 -36.28 -8.39 25.94
CA GLU A 403 -36.22 -9.27 27.12
C GLU A 403 -34.92 -9.08 27.92
N THR A 404 -33.82 -8.89 27.25
CA THR A 404 -32.46 -8.78 27.84
C THR A 404 -31.73 -7.58 27.27
N PRO A 405 -32.06 -6.36 27.70
CA PRO A 405 -31.40 -5.17 27.20
C PRO A 405 -29.91 -5.16 27.59
N ALA A 406 -29.06 -4.74 26.68
CA ALA A 406 -27.64 -4.52 26.96
C ALA A 406 -27.47 -3.53 28.12
N LYS A 407 -26.56 -3.80 29.04
CA LYS A 407 -26.20 -2.84 30.09
C LYS A 407 -25.06 -1.97 29.61
N ALA A 408 -25.09 -0.70 30.04
CA ALA A 408 -23.99 0.20 29.75
C ALA A 408 -22.65 -0.38 30.22
N PHE A 409 -21.62 -0.10 29.45
CA PHE A 409 -20.25 -0.50 29.76
C PHE A 409 -19.84 -0.07 31.17
N ASN A 410 -19.31 -1.01 31.94
CA ASN A 410 -18.81 -0.77 33.28
C ASN A 410 -17.28 -0.92 33.32
N PRO A 411 -16.52 0.19 33.42
CA PRO A 411 -15.06 0.15 33.45
C PRO A 411 -14.50 -0.67 34.62
N ASP A 412 -15.08 -0.58 35.81
CA ASP A 412 -14.60 -1.28 37.00
C ASP A 412 -14.76 -2.81 36.86
N GLN A 413 -15.87 -3.25 36.29
CA GLN A 413 -16.10 -4.67 36.03
C GLN A 413 -15.10 -5.20 35.00
N THR A 414 -14.87 -4.46 33.94
CA THR A 414 -13.92 -4.78 32.90
C THR A 414 -12.51 -4.87 33.45
N GLN A 415 -12.10 -3.89 34.26
CA GLN A 415 -10.79 -3.91 34.91
C GLN A 415 -10.64 -5.14 35.84
N ALA A 416 -11.66 -5.50 36.59
CA ALA A 416 -11.64 -6.69 37.45
C ALA A 416 -11.52 -8.00 36.66
N ILE A 417 -12.25 -8.15 35.54
CA ILE A 417 -12.18 -9.33 34.66
C ILE A 417 -10.77 -9.43 34.07
N THR A 418 -10.24 -8.34 33.55
CA THR A 418 -8.91 -8.30 32.94
C THR A 418 -7.82 -8.60 33.98
N ALA A 419 -7.87 -7.98 35.17
CA ALA A 419 -6.89 -8.24 36.23
C ALA A 419 -6.91 -9.70 36.70
N LYS A 420 -8.10 -10.32 36.77
CA LYS A 420 -8.22 -11.75 37.10
C LYS A 420 -7.60 -12.62 36.01
N ALA A 421 -7.83 -12.32 34.74
CA ALA A 421 -7.26 -13.04 33.62
C ALA A 421 -5.73 -12.91 33.56
N VAL A 422 -5.20 -11.69 33.69
CA VAL A 422 -3.76 -11.42 33.76
C VAL A 422 -3.10 -12.29 34.83
N LYS A 423 -3.66 -12.33 36.02
CA LYS A 423 -3.13 -13.14 37.13
C LYS A 423 -3.21 -14.66 36.85
N ALA A 424 -4.21 -15.09 36.12
CA ALA A 424 -4.40 -16.52 35.82
C ALA A 424 -3.45 -17.03 34.73
N PHE A 425 -3.03 -16.17 33.78
CA PHE A 425 -2.19 -16.55 32.62
C PHE A 425 -0.72 -16.29 32.80
N GLU A 426 -0.30 -15.48 33.80
CA GLU A 426 1.10 -15.17 34.13
C GLU A 426 1.89 -14.55 32.96
N PHE A 427 1.26 -13.68 32.17
CA PHE A 427 1.93 -12.99 31.07
C PHE A 427 2.76 -11.81 31.54
N ASP A 428 3.71 -11.41 30.68
CA ASP A 428 4.48 -10.16 30.86
C ASP A 428 3.54 -8.95 30.89
N THR A 429 3.79 -8.02 31.83
CA THR A 429 2.92 -6.86 32.05
C THR A 429 2.93 -5.90 30.85
N GLN A 430 4.05 -5.77 30.17
CA GLN A 430 4.14 -4.91 28.98
C GLN A 430 3.32 -5.47 27.82
N LEU A 431 3.45 -6.77 27.55
CA LEU A 431 2.68 -7.46 26.52
C LEU A 431 1.17 -7.34 26.73
N ILE A 432 0.73 -7.43 27.99
CA ILE A 432 -0.67 -7.25 28.37
C ILE A 432 -1.12 -5.80 28.16
N ALA A 433 -0.30 -4.82 28.56
CA ALA A 433 -0.63 -3.41 28.37
C ALA A 433 -0.77 -3.06 26.88
N GLU A 434 0.09 -3.58 26.04
CA GLU A 434 0.01 -3.44 24.59
C GLU A 434 -1.26 -4.08 24.01
N ALA A 435 -1.55 -5.32 24.39
CA ALA A 435 -2.76 -6.03 23.94
C ALA A 435 -4.05 -5.31 24.38
N LEU A 436 -4.09 -4.78 25.59
CA LEU A 436 -5.22 -3.97 26.08
C LEU A 436 -5.34 -2.64 25.33
N ALA A 437 -4.22 -1.96 25.04
CA ALA A 437 -4.24 -0.74 24.27
C ALA A 437 -4.82 -0.97 22.86
N PHE A 438 -4.48 -2.07 22.23
CA PHE A 438 -5.05 -2.44 20.92
C PHE A 438 -6.47 -2.98 20.99
N ALA A 439 -6.91 -3.50 22.12
CA ALA A 439 -8.30 -3.93 22.33
C ALA A 439 -9.23 -2.76 22.69
N THR A 440 -8.69 -1.63 23.16
CA THR A 440 -9.46 -0.44 23.56
C THR A 440 -9.79 0.39 22.32
N PRO A 441 -11.07 0.54 21.94
CA PRO A 441 -11.46 1.41 20.84
C PRO A 441 -11.07 2.86 21.15
N PRO A 442 -10.62 3.64 20.15
CA PRO A 442 -10.33 5.07 20.33
C PRO A 442 -11.54 5.84 20.84
N THR A 443 -11.31 6.88 21.66
CA THR A 443 -12.38 7.74 22.13
C THR A 443 -13.04 8.45 20.95
N PRO A 444 -14.39 8.39 20.80
CA PRO A 444 -15.07 9.07 19.72
C PRO A 444 -14.84 10.58 19.80
N ARG A 445 -14.34 11.16 18.73
CA ARG A 445 -14.17 12.61 18.54
C ARG A 445 -14.27 12.96 17.06
N ASP A 446 -14.44 14.23 16.74
CA ASP A 446 -14.40 14.69 15.36
C ASP A 446 -13.07 14.37 14.70
N PRO A 447 -13.06 14.02 13.40
CA PRO A 447 -11.85 13.80 12.62
C PRO A 447 -10.93 15.02 12.64
N LYS A 448 -9.62 14.77 12.72
CA LYS A 448 -8.59 15.81 12.66
C LYS A 448 -7.60 15.54 11.54
N ILE A 449 -7.04 16.63 11.03
CA ILE A 449 -5.89 16.59 10.12
C ILE A 449 -4.65 16.99 10.92
N PHE A 450 -3.73 16.05 11.05
CA PHE A 450 -2.48 16.23 11.77
C PHE A 450 -1.33 16.50 10.80
N TRP A 451 -0.45 17.44 11.16
CA TRP A 451 0.70 17.85 10.36
C TRP A 451 1.98 17.54 11.13
N ASP A 452 2.76 16.58 10.65
CA ASP A 452 4.05 16.23 11.26
C ASP A 452 5.09 17.33 11.01
N VAL A 453 5.65 17.83 12.10
CA VAL A 453 6.75 18.81 12.13
C VAL A 453 7.91 18.33 13.01
N SER A 454 8.05 17.02 13.19
CA SER A 454 8.93 16.41 14.19
C SER A 454 10.41 16.75 14.01
N SER A 455 10.93 16.68 12.80
CA SER A 455 12.35 16.94 12.53
C SER A 455 12.69 18.41 12.77
N THR A 456 11.86 19.32 12.24
CA THR A 456 12.05 20.78 12.39
C THR A 456 11.81 21.24 13.83
N ALA A 457 10.84 20.63 14.54
CA ALA A 457 10.59 20.92 15.95
C ALA A 457 11.76 20.50 16.85
N LYS A 458 12.48 19.42 16.48
CA LYS A 458 13.67 18.93 17.18
C LYS A 458 14.89 19.82 16.96
N SER A 459 15.11 20.28 15.73
CA SER A 459 16.25 21.10 15.34
C SER A 459 15.98 21.88 14.07
N ASP A 460 15.86 23.19 14.19
CA ASP A 460 15.69 24.10 13.05
C ASP A 460 17.05 24.70 12.62
N ALA A 461 17.67 24.09 11.62
CA ALA A 461 18.92 24.55 11.03
C ALA A 461 18.73 25.61 9.91
N GLY A 462 17.48 26.00 9.63
CA GLY A 462 17.11 26.94 8.59
C GLY A 462 17.36 26.43 7.16
N THR A 463 17.27 25.11 6.94
CA THR A 463 17.37 24.51 5.59
C THR A 463 16.15 24.86 4.72
N GLY A 464 16.26 24.64 3.39
CA GLY A 464 15.16 24.86 2.48
C GLY A 464 13.87 24.12 2.86
N ILE A 465 13.98 22.83 3.25
CA ILE A 465 12.84 22.03 3.68
C ILE A 465 12.24 22.60 4.97
N GLN A 466 13.06 22.87 5.98
CA GLN A 466 12.59 23.42 7.25
C GLN A 466 11.90 24.78 7.10
N ARG A 467 12.35 25.59 6.14
CA ARG A 467 11.67 26.84 5.79
C ARG A 467 10.27 26.58 5.25
N VAL A 468 10.09 25.58 4.38
CA VAL A 468 8.77 25.18 3.87
C VAL A 468 7.89 24.68 5.01
N VAL A 469 8.39 23.75 5.84
CA VAL A 469 7.66 23.22 7.00
C VAL A 469 7.18 24.35 7.90
N ASN A 470 8.06 25.27 8.28
CA ASN A 470 7.73 26.42 9.13
C ASN A 470 6.64 27.31 8.50
N LYS A 471 6.73 27.61 7.20
CA LYS A 471 5.75 28.46 6.51
C LYS A 471 4.39 27.80 6.37
N ILE A 472 4.34 26.52 6.05
CA ILE A 472 3.08 25.78 6.02
C ILE A 472 2.48 25.67 7.43
N ALA A 473 3.28 25.31 8.45
CA ALA A 473 2.83 25.22 9.83
C ALA A 473 2.23 26.52 10.37
N GLU A 474 2.87 27.68 10.07
CA GLU A 474 2.35 29.02 10.45
C GLU A 474 0.93 29.28 9.91
N ASN A 475 0.61 28.77 8.73
CA ASN A 475 -0.71 28.96 8.11
C ASN A 475 -1.71 27.90 8.58
N VAL A 476 -1.37 26.59 8.51
CA VAL A 476 -2.33 25.51 8.76
C VAL A 476 -2.77 25.40 10.23
N GLN A 477 -1.94 25.81 11.20
CA GLN A 477 -2.29 25.74 12.63
C GLN A 477 -3.53 26.58 12.99
N ASN A 478 -3.95 27.51 12.14
CA ASN A 478 -5.12 28.37 12.36
C ASN A 478 -6.38 27.85 11.67
N HIS A 479 -6.29 26.77 10.88
CA HIS A 479 -7.45 26.14 10.27
C HIS A 479 -8.23 25.31 11.29
N PRO A 480 -9.57 25.30 11.22
CA PRO A 480 -10.38 24.40 12.03
C PRO A 480 -9.99 22.93 11.77
N ASN A 481 -9.99 22.12 12.82
CA ASN A 481 -9.67 20.68 12.77
C ASN A 481 -8.23 20.33 12.35
N HIS A 482 -7.35 21.31 12.16
CA HIS A 482 -5.93 21.08 11.87
C HIS A 482 -5.10 21.20 13.15
N THR A 483 -4.14 20.33 13.31
CA THR A 483 -3.27 20.28 14.50
C THR A 483 -1.84 19.94 14.07
N LEU A 484 -0.87 20.71 14.56
CA LEU A 484 0.54 20.35 14.39
C LEU A 484 0.92 19.27 15.41
N LEU A 485 1.65 18.26 14.97
CA LEU A 485 2.18 17.24 15.86
C LEU A 485 3.70 17.11 15.74
N ALA A 486 4.33 16.75 16.84
CA ALA A 486 5.74 16.40 16.87
C ALA A 486 5.97 15.15 17.73
N SER A 487 6.85 14.27 17.27
CA SER A 487 7.32 13.14 18.07
C SER A 487 8.36 13.60 19.07
N ILE A 488 8.29 13.09 20.30
CA ILE A 488 9.26 13.38 21.35
C ILE A 488 9.82 12.07 21.85
N LYS A 489 11.15 12.00 21.94
CA LYS A 489 11.86 10.90 22.60
C LYS A 489 11.93 11.15 24.11
N TYR A 490 11.58 10.14 24.89
CA TYR A 490 11.82 10.11 26.32
C TYR A 490 12.91 9.08 26.60
N ASP A 491 14.03 9.47 27.18
CA ASP A 491 15.19 8.60 27.49
C ASP A 491 15.65 7.70 26.32
N GLY A 492 15.56 8.22 25.08
CA GLY A 492 15.98 7.48 23.88
C GLY A 492 14.91 6.58 23.25
N SER A 493 13.75 6.42 23.90
CA SER A 493 12.60 5.70 23.35
C SER A 493 11.54 6.65 22.78
N PHE A 494 10.71 6.15 21.82
CA PHE A 494 9.57 6.89 21.31
C PHE A 494 8.49 6.99 22.40
N ALA A 495 8.04 8.22 22.68
CA ALA A 495 7.01 8.48 23.68
C ALA A 495 5.63 8.80 23.07
N GLY A 496 5.51 8.91 21.74
CA GLY A 496 4.31 9.24 21.01
C GLY A 496 4.33 10.61 20.34
N PHE A 497 3.24 10.98 19.73
CA PHE A 497 3.01 12.30 19.14
C PHE A 497 2.37 13.25 20.13
N PHE A 498 2.78 14.51 20.10
CA PHE A 498 2.25 15.56 20.96
C PHE A 498 1.74 16.74 20.12
N ASP A 499 0.68 17.37 20.59
CA ASP A 499 0.18 18.63 20.02
C ASP A 499 1.19 19.75 20.29
N VAL A 500 1.59 20.45 19.24
CA VAL A 500 2.55 21.55 19.31
C VAL A 500 2.01 22.79 18.61
N ASP A 501 2.42 23.97 19.12
CA ASP A 501 2.17 25.26 18.47
C ASP A 501 3.47 25.79 17.85
N ARG A 502 3.39 26.32 16.65
CA ARG A 502 4.47 27.15 16.09
C ARG A 502 4.43 28.53 16.75
N LYS A 503 5.41 28.83 17.59
CA LYS A 503 5.69 30.18 18.09
C LYS A 503 6.61 30.91 17.08
N THR A 504 6.92 32.17 17.37
CA THR A 504 7.68 33.02 16.42
C THR A 504 9.00 32.41 15.94
N ASP A 505 9.66 31.62 16.76
CA ASP A 505 11.00 31.07 16.53
C ASP A 505 11.17 29.60 16.94
N ARG A 506 10.14 28.96 17.50
CA ARG A 506 10.21 27.57 17.99
C ARG A 506 8.84 26.92 18.01
N TYR A 507 8.86 25.59 18.11
CA TYR A 507 7.68 24.80 18.45
C TYR A 507 7.56 24.63 19.97
N ALA A 508 6.38 24.78 20.49
CA ALA A 508 6.08 24.62 21.90
C ALA A 508 4.93 23.62 22.06
N ARG A 509 5.09 22.67 22.98
CA ARG A 509 4.06 21.69 23.31
C ARG A 509 2.82 22.40 23.87
N ARG A 510 1.63 22.10 23.33
CA ARG A 510 0.37 22.70 23.74
C ARG A 510 -0.21 21.96 24.93
N GLU A 511 -0.24 20.63 24.88
CA GLU A 511 -0.79 19.77 25.94
C GLU A 511 0.25 18.76 26.46
N LYS A 512 0.05 18.23 27.68
CA LYS A 512 0.93 17.23 28.26
C LYS A 512 0.64 15.81 27.77
N ASN A 513 -0.55 15.56 27.20
CA ASN A 513 -1.00 14.24 26.80
C ASN A 513 -0.46 13.85 25.42
N ILE A 514 -0.27 12.57 25.22
CA ILE A 514 0.01 11.96 23.90
C ILE A 514 -1.25 12.09 23.05
N ILE A 515 -1.08 12.40 21.76
CA ILE A 515 -2.19 12.40 20.80
C ILE A 515 -2.59 10.95 20.54
N GLU A 516 -3.85 10.66 20.76
CA GLU A 516 -4.45 9.40 20.33
C GLU A 516 -4.97 9.55 18.89
N LEU A 517 -4.26 8.92 17.94
CA LEU A 517 -4.68 8.85 16.54
C LEU A 517 -5.79 7.80 16.38
N ASN A 518 -6.83 8.12 15.62
CA ASN A 518 -7.94 7.22 15.35
C ASN A 518 -8.15 6.97 13.84
N GLY A 519 -9.05 6.03 13.53
CA GLY A 519 -9.33 5.61 12.16
C GLY A 519 -10.06 6.63 11.27
N LEU A 520 -10.42 7.79 11.80
CA LEU A 520 -11.04 8.89 11.03
C LEU A 520 -10.05 10.00 10.73
N ASP A 521 -8.89 9.98 11.39
CA ASP A 521 -7.90 11.03 11.23
C ASP A 521 -7.15 10.93 9.92
N THR A 522 -6.59 12.07 9.54
CA THR A 522 -5.61 12.16 8.45
C THR A 522 -4.30 12.68 9.02
N ILE A 523 -3.18 12.02 8.75
CA ILE A 523 -1.85 12.54 9.07
C ILE A 523 -1.13 12.94 7.78
N ILE A 524 -0.56 14.13 7.80
CA ILE A 524 0.30 14.66 6.74
C ILE A 524 1.74 14.61 7.27
N MET A 525 2.54 13.72 6.71
CA MET A 525 3.97 13.64 6.97
C MET A 525 4.64 14.80 6.22
N LEU A 526 4.55 16.01 6.81
CA LEU A 526 5.00 17.26 6.18
C LEU A 526 6.52 17.41 6.24
N ASP A 527 7.17 16.94 7.32
CA ASP A 527 8.59 17.16 7.56
C ASP A 527 9.48 16.07 6.93
N SER A 528 10.75 16.38 6.73
CA SER A 528 11.78 15.40 6.32
C SER A 528 12.25 14.55 7.50
N SER A 529 11.31 13.86 8.17
CA SER A 529 11.56 13.05 9.35
C SER A 529 12.19 11.68 8.99
N TRP A 530 13.19 11.66 8.09
CA TRP A 530 13.79 10.43 7.55
C TRP A 530 14.47 9.59 8.64
N ASP A 531 15.17 10.24 9.57
CA ASP A 531 15.85 9.60 10.71
C ASP A 531 14.90 9.18 11.84
N LEU A 532 13.61 9.52 11.74
CA LEU A 532 12.59 9.21 12.73
C LEU A 532 11.64 8.10 12.28
N ILE A 533 11.81 7.56 11.08
CA ILE A 533 10.84 6.61 10.51
C ILE A 533 10.65 5.34 11.35
N GLU A 534 11.72 4.80 11.92
CA GLU A 534 11.65 3.64 12.81
C GLU A 534 10.79 3.90 14.06
N TYR A 535 10.73 5.16 14.52
CA TYR A 535 9.90 5.58 15.65
C TYR A 535 8.45 5.88 15.24
N HIS A 536 8.25 6.40 14.04
CA HIS A 536 6.91 6.71 13.51
C HIS A 536 6.17 5.47 13.00
N GLN A 537 6.90 4.50 12.47
CA GLN A 537 6.35 3.33 11.79
C GLN A 537 5.26 2.60 12.60
N PRO A 538 5.41 2.30 13.90
CA PRO A 538 4.36 1.61 14.66
C PRO A 538 3.05 2.40 14.72
N GLU A 539 3.11 3.73 14.86
CA GLU A 539 1.91 4.58 14.90
C GLU A 539 1.27 4.75 13.51
N LEU A 540 2.08 4.86 12.46
CA LEU A 540 1.60 4.90 11.08
C LEU A 540 0.92 3.57 10.70
N GLU A 541 1.52 2.44 11.07
CA GLU A 541 0.96 1.11 10.88
C GLU A 541 -0.37 0.97 11.62
N ARG A 542 -0.41 1.34 12.90
CA ARG A 542 -1.63 1.36 13.71
C ARG A 542 -2.70 2.22 13.06
N MET A 543 -2.37 3.45 12.67
CA MET A 543 -3.31 4.37 12.03
C MET A 543 -3.89 3.78 10.74
N LYS A 544 -3.04 3.18 9.89
CA LYS A 544 -3.45 2.51 8.65
C LYS A 544 -4.41 1.35 8.94
N LEU A 545 -4.10 0.53 9.94
CA LEU A 545 -4.93 -0.60 10.36
C LEU A 545 -6.31 -0.14 10.89
N PHE A 546 -6.37 0.97 11.61
CA PHE A 546 -7.61 1.58 12.05
C PHE A 546 -8.38 2.30 10.94
N GLY A 547 -7.78 2.53 9.79
CA GLY A 547 -8.42 3.13 8.61
C GLY A 547 -8.19 4.61 8.41
N GLY A 548 -7.33 5.21 9.23
CA GLY A 548 -6.88 6.58 9.03
C GLY A 548 -6.13 6.74 7.72
N LYS A 549 -6.05 7.98 7.24
CA LYS A 549 -5.38 8.33 6.01
C LYS A 549 -4.01 8.90 6.29
N ILE A 550 -3.02 8.47 5.51
CA ILE A 550 -1.64 8.94 5.61
C ILE A 550 -1.22 9.53 4.27
N TYR A 551 -0.87 10.81 4.25
CA TYR A 551 -0.31 11.48 3.09
C TYR A 551 1.10 11.96 3.39
N THR A 552 2.03 11.68 2.50
CA THR A 552 3.44 12.05 2.67
C THR A 552 3.82 13.16 1.71
N VAL A 553 4.43 14.23 2.24
CA VAL A 553 5.00 15.28 1.42
C VAL A 553 6.36 14.84 0.90
N LEU A 554 6.53 14.88 -0.40
CA LEU A 554 7.79 14.53 -1.07
C LEU A 554 8.45 15.80 -1.64
N TYR A 555 9.60 16.14 -1.07
CA TYR A 555 10.37 17.30 -1.50
C TYR A 555 11.15 17.04 -2.78
N ASP A 556 11.80 15.89 -2.89
CA ASP A 556 12.47 15.41 -4.09
C ASP A 556 12.87 13.94 -3.97
N LEU A 557 13.40 13.38 -5.04
CA LEU A 557 14.05 12.07 -5.08
C LEU A 557 15.58 12.18 -5.22
N VAL A 558 16.15 13.31 -4.86
CA VAL A 558 17.58 13.59 -4.98
C VAL A 558 18.45 12.54 -4.29
N PRO A 559 18.18 12.12 -3.02
CA PRO A 559 19.02 11.10 -2.40
C PRO A 559 18.99 9.73 -3.09
N LEU A 560 17.87 9.42 -3.75
CA LEU A 560 17.73 8.20 -4.55
C LEU A 560 18.40 8.36 -5.93
N ARG A 561 18.10 9.46 -6.63
CA ARG A 561 18.54 9.67 -8.01
C ARG A 561 19.97 10.14 -8.11
N THR A 562 20.44 10.88 -7.14
CA THR A 562 21.78 11.49 -7.15
C THR A 562 22.56 11.16 -5.86
N PRO A 563 22.69 9.87 -5.50
CA PRO A 563 23.36 9.47 -4.26
C PRO A 563 24.80 9.94 -4.20
N GLY A 564 25.47 10.09 -5.35
CA GLY A 564 26.84 10.59 -5.45
C GLY A 564 27.01 12.06 -5.03
N PHE A 565 25.93 12.82 -5.00
CA PHE A 565 25.95 14.21 -4.54
C PHE A 565 25.64 14.39 -3.06
N CYS A 566 25.22 13.30 -2.38
CA CYS A 566 24.81 13.33 -0.99
C CYS A 566 25.94 12.87 -0.04
N ASP A 567 25.80 13.20 1.25
CA ASP A 567 26.58 12.52 2.28
C ASP A 567 26.29 11.01 2.23
N PRO A 568 27.30 10.12 2.38
CA PRO A 568 27.14 8.69 2.18
C PRO A 568 26.03 8.02 3.04
N GLY A 569 25.66 8.58 4.17
CA GLY A 569 24.60 8.07 5.04
C GLY A 569 23.19 8.45 4.57
N ILE A 570 23.03 9.58 3.90
CA ILE A 570 21.73 10.13 3.52
C ILE A 570 20.95 9.24 2.52
N PRO A 571 21.54 8.73 1.43
CA PRO A 571 20.80 7.88 0.50
C PRO A 571 20.21 6.65 1.15
N ARG A 572 20.91 6.04 2.11
CA ARG A 572 20.40 4.87 2.85
C ARG A 572 19.19 5.23 3.70
N ILE A 573 19.31 6.27 4.55
CA ILE A 573 18.25 6.70 5.45
C ILE A 573 17.01 7.13 4.65
N PHE A 574 17.22 7.87 3.55
CA PHE A 574 16.14 8.28 2.66
C PHE A 574 15.43 7.08 2.01
N CYS A 575 16.17 6.07 1.54
CA CYS A 575 15.57 4.90 0.91
C CYS A 575 14.78 4.04 1.91
N GLU A 576 15.27 3.87 3.15
CA GLU A 576 14.56 3.20 4.23
C GLU A 576 13.25 3.95 4.57
N TRP A 577 13.31 5.27 4.64
CA TRP A 577 12.13 6.12 4.83
C TRP A 577 11.16 6.02 3.64
N LEU A 578 11.65 6.10 2.39
CA LEU A 578 10.79 6.04 1.20
C LEU A 578 10.07 4.70 1.09
N GLU A 579 10.75 3.59 1.41
CA GLU A 579 10.15 2.25 1.45
C GLU A 579 8.98 2.21 2.44
N ALA A 580 9.18 2.71 3.66
CA ALA A 580 8.13 2.80 4.68
C ALA A 580 7.01 3.77 4.25
N ALA A 581 7.35 4.93 3.69
CA ALA A 581 6.36 5.88 3.18
C ALA A 581 5.51 5.28 2.06
N LEU A 582 6.09 4.53 1.12
CA LEU A 582 5.34 3.81 0.08
C LEU A 582 4.45 2.70 0.66
N GLN A 583 4.86 2.08 1.75
CA GLN A 583 4.08 1.02 2.41
C GLN A 583 2.84 1.58 3.13
N TYR A 584 2.96 2.73 3.79
CA TYR A 584 1.91 3.23 4.69
C TYR A 584 1.07 4.36 4.10
N SER A 585 1.59 5.14 3.13
CA SER A 585 0.87 6.30 2.60
C SER A 585 -0.26 5.90 1.64
N ASP A 586 -1.39 6.58 1.77
CA ASP A 586 -2.50 6.56 0.79
C ASP A 586 -2.19 7.46 -0.41
N GLY A 587 -1.26 8.39 -0.26
CA GLY A 587 -0.80 9.25 -1.34
C GLY A 587 0.41 10.09 -0.98
N PHE A 588 1.01 10.66 -2.01
CA PHE A 588 2.13 11.60 -1.93
C PHE A 588 1.73 12.95 -2.48
N ILE A 589 2.19 14.00 -1.82
CA ILE A 589 2.02 15.38 -2.29
C ILE A 589 3.40 15.96 -2.57
N CYS A 590 3.72 16.16 -3.84
CA CYS A 590 5.03 16.57 -4.30
C CYS A 590 5.10 18.11 -4.39
N ILE A 591 6.27 18.69 -4.14
CA ILE A 591 6.43 20.17 -4.19
C ILE A 591 6.49 20.73 -5.62
N SER A 592 6.49 19.86 -6.65
CA SER A 592 6.40 20.23 -8.06
C SER A 592 5.80 19.10 -8.88
N LYS A 593 5.30 19.41 -10.06
CA LYS A 593 4.84 18.44 -11.05
C LYS A 593 5.98 17.51 -11.49
N ALA A 594 7.18 18.05 -11.70
CA ALA A 594 8.36 17.27 -12.06
C ALA A 594 8.65 16.17 -11.05
N VAL A 595 8.61 16.47 -9.74
CA VAL A 595 8.78 15.45 -8.68
C VAL A 595 7.63 14.43 -8.67
N ALA A 596 6.38 14.86 -8.95
CA ALA A 596 5.25 13.94 -9.05
C ALA A 596 5.38 12.98 -10.25
N ASP A 597 5.86 13.48 -11.38
CA ASP A 597 6.13 12.67 -12.57
C ASP A 597 7.28 11.66 -12.30
N GLU A 598 8.37 12.09 -11.65
CA GLU A 598 9.48 11.22 -11.23
C GLU A 598 9.01 10.11 -10.28
N LEU A 599 8.19 10.45 -9.27
CA LEU A 599 7.59 9.46 -8.37
C LEU A 599 6.70 8.48 -9.13
N THR A 600 5.92 8.98 -10.09
CA THR A 600 5.05 8.13 -10.92
C THR A 600 5.85 7.11 -11.73
N ILE A 601 6.98 7.54 -12.31
CA ILE A 601 7.90 6.64 -13.03
C ILE A 601 8.48 5.61 -12.07
N LEU A 602 8.92 6.04 -10.90
CA LEU A 602 9.49 5.15 -9.87
C LEU A 602 8.49 4.07 -9.44
N VAL A 603 7.27 4.45 -9.03
CA VAL A 603 6.27 3.48 -8.52
C VAL A 603 5.82 2.48 -9.59
N LYS A 604 5.74 2.92 -10.87
CA LYS A 604 5.52 2.03 -12.00
C LYS A 604 6.69 1.08 -12.22
N GLY A 605 7.91 1.61 -12.18
CA GLY A 605 9.13 0.86 -12.44
C GLY A 605 9.41 -0.22 -11.41
N ILE A 606 9.15 0.04 -10.13
CA ILE A 606 9.29 -0.96 -9.05
C ILE A 606 8.10 -1.92 -8.94
N GLY A 607 7.04 -1.71 -9.73
CA GLY A 607 5.83 -2.54 -9.65
C GLY A 607 5.12 -2.40 -8.30
N HIS A 608 4.96 -1.17 -7.80
CA HIS A 608 4.24 -0.93 -6.54
C HIS A 608 2.83 -1.53 -6.60
N ASN A 609 2.43 -2.30 -5.58
CA ASN A 609 1.24 -3.16 -5.63
C ASN A 609 0.00 -2.58 -4.93
N GLN A 610 0.09 -1.34 -4.42
CA GLN A 610 -1.04 -0.67 -3.78
C GLN A 610 -1.48 0.54 -4.63
N PRO A 611 -2.78 0.87 -4.63
CA PRO A 611 -3.24 2.13 -5.18
C PRO A 611 -2.59 3.30 -4.45
N LEU A 612 -2.21 4.34 -5.19
CA LEU A 612 -1.53 5.49 -4.63
C LEU A 612 -2.03 6.77 -5.29
N LYS A 613 -2.41 7.76 -4.49
CA LYS A 613 -2.75 9.10 -4.96
C LYS A 613 -1.48 9.95 -5.04
N ILE A 614 -1.27 10.64 -6.14
CA ILE A 614 -0.11 11.53 -6.33
C ILE A 614 -0.63 12.92 -6.67
N GLY A 615 -0.33 13.88 -5.82
CA GLY A 615 -0.62 15.30 -6.02
C GLY A 615 0.65 16.13 -6.10
N TYR A 616 0.52 17.37 -6.52
CA TYR A 616 1.59 18.35 -6.42
C TYR A 616 1.02 19.74 -6.13
N TRP A 617 1.85 20.58 -5.50
CA TRP A 617 1.56 22.00 -5.32
C TRP A 617 2.84 22.81 -5.45
N HIS A 618 2.71 24.10 -5.72
CA HIS A 618 3.86 24.99 -5.80
C HIS A 618 4.07 25.76 -4.50
N LEU A 619 5.33 25.95 -4.14
CA LEU A 619 5.74 26.66 -2.94
C LEU A 619 5.51 28.18 -3.08
N GLY A 620 5.28 28.85 -1.95
CA GLY A 620 5.22 30.29 -1.85
C GLY A 620 6.60 30.95 -1.88
N SER A 621 6.65 32.24 -2.25
CA SER A 621 7.90 32.99 -2.37
C SER A 621 7.82 34.41 -1.81
N ASP A 622 6.77 34.77 -1.06
CA ASP A 622 6.69 36.08 -0.43
C ASP A 622 7.73 36.21 0.68
N PHE A 623 8.58 37.22 0.52
CA PHE A 623 9.51 37.61 1.58
C PHE A 623 8.75 38.50 2.56
N THR A 624 8.72 38.12 3.84
CA THR A 624 8.28 39.03 4.91
C THR A 624 9.20 40.25 4.87
N HIS A 625 8.64 41.45 4.68
CA HIS A 625 9.40 42.71 4.76
C HIS A 625 10.17 42.75 6.05
N ALA A 626 11.43 42.34 6.04
CA ALA A 626 12.31 42.42 7.19
C ALA A 626 12.34 43.88 7.67
N LYS A 627 12.03 44.10 8.95
CA LYS A 627 12.25 45.38 9.61
C LYS A 627 13.68 45.84 9.28
N LYS A 628 13.84 47.07 8.78
CA LYS A 628 15.12 47.67 8.44
C LYS A 628 16.15 47.43 9.55
N ASN A 629 16.92 46.35 9.45
CA ASN A 629 18.10 46.11 10.24
C ASN A 629 19.32 46.78 9.57
N LYS A 630 20.24 47.22 10.37
CA LYS A 630 21.43 47.95 9.96
C LYS A 630 22.20 47.20 8.84
N PRO A 631 22.66 47.87 7.79
CA PRO A 631 23.46 47.23 6.77
C PRO A 631 24.71 46.57 7.39
N ALA A 632 24.91 45.31 7.17
CA ALA A 632 26.08 44.59 7.67
C ALA A 632 27.37 45.16 7.00
N ALA A 633 28.44 45.29 7.74
CA ALA A 633 29.73 45.89 7.29
C ALA A 633 30.35 45.20 6.05
N GLN A 634 29.89 43.96 5.73
CA GLN A 634 30.30 43.23 4.52
C GLN A 634 29.59 43.75 3.25
N LEU A 635 28.31 44.19 3.34
CA LEU A 635 27.61 44.79 2.19
C LEU A 635 28.17 46.15 1.82
N THR A 636 28.71 46.89 2.81
CA THR A 636 29.37 48.17 2.57
C THR A 636 30.69 48.02 1.76
N LYS A 637 31.36 46.85 1.85
CA LYS A 637 32.50 46.51 0.99
C LYS A 637 32.09 46.13 -0.43
N LEU A 638 30.94 45.53 -0.62
CA LEU A 638 30.38 45.22 -1.95
C LEU A 638 29.81 46.45 -2.68
N SER A 639 29.24 47.40 -1.92
CA SER A 639 28.73 48.66 -2.47
C SER A 639 29.81 49.74 -2.65
N ALA A 640 30.94 49.62 -1.96
CA ALA A 640 32.02 50.61 -1.98
C ALA A 640 33.25 50.23 -2.84
N GLY A 641 33.33 48.99 -3.33
CA GLY A 641 34.45 48.46 -4.08
C GLY A 641 34.13 48.17 -5.54
N GLN A 642 34.66 48.99 -6.42
CA GLN A 642 34.80 48.83 -7.88
C GLN A 642 33.50 48.57 -8.66
N LYS A 643 33.04 49.57 -9.41
CA LYS A 643 32.21 49.37 -10.58
C LYS A 643 32.97 48.45 -11.55
N SER A 644 32.54 47.19 -11.60
CA SER A 644 32.95 46.31 -12.69
C SER A 644 32.25 46.78 -13.94
N ASP A 645 32.97 46.83 -15.06
CA ASP A 645 32.42 47.22 -16.36
C ASP A 645 31.54 46.13 -16.98
N GLY A 646 31.28 45.01 -16.30
CA GLY A 646 30.54 43.85 -16.75
C GLY A 646 29.38 43.42 -15.83
N PRO A 647 28.54 42.46 -16.27
CA PRO A 647 27.34 42.02 -15.55
C PRO A 647 27.69 41.39 -14.21
N HIS A 648 26.72 41.50 -13.25
CA HIS A 648 26.78 40.93 -11.93
C HIS A 648 25.83 39.74 -11.83
N PHE A 649 26.36 38.52 -11.74
CA PHE A 649 25.63 37.30 -11.53
C PHE A 649 25.54 36.93 -10.05
N LEU A 650 24.37 36.42 -9.65
CA LEU A 650 24.08 35.92 -8.30
C LEU A 650 23.76 34.43 -8.34
N MET A 651 24.40 33.63 -7.49
CA MET A 651 24.10 32.22 -7.28
C MET A 651 23.75 31.98 -5.83
N VAL A 652 22.54 31.47 -5.54
CA VAL A 652 21.99 31.32 -4.18
C VAL A 652 21.69 29.84 -3.89
N GLY A 653 22.16 29.37 -2.73
CA GLY A 653 21.87 28.02 -2.24
C GLY A 653 23.03 27.45 -1.45
N THR A 654 22.75 26.43 -0.62
CA THR A 654 23.79 25.68 0.10
C THR A 654 24.83 25.14 -0.89
N LEU A 655 26.10 25.28 -0.56
CA LEU A 655 27.19 24.80 -1.41
C LEU A 655 27.24 23.27 -1.34
N GLU A 656 26.73 22.62 -2.34
CA GLU A 656 26.65 21.17 -2.51
C GLU A 656 27.03 20.78 -3.95
N PRO A 657 27.56 19.58 -4.22
CA PRO A 657 27.93 19.15 -5.56
C PRO A 657 26.76 19.29 -6.57
N ARG A 658 25.54 18.91 -6.18
CA ARG A 658 24.35 18.98 -7.05
C ARG A 658 23.97 20.36 -7.52
N LYS A 659 24.38 21.41 -6.80
CA LYS A 659 24.07 22.81 -7.16
C LYS A 659 24.96 23.35 -8.30
N GLY A 660 25.97 22.59 -8.73
CA GLY A 660 26.78 22.93 -9.88
C GLY A 660 27.70 24.14 -9.72
N HIS A 661 28.14 24.47 -8.50
CA HIS A 661 29.08 25.56 -8.25
C HIS A 661 30.38 25.41 -9.06
N LYS A 662 30.87 24.16 -9.23
CA LYS A 662 32.02 23.86 -10.06
C LYS A 662 31.77 24.21 -11.51
N VAL A 663 30.61 23.91 -12.04
CA VAL A 663 30.19 24.24 -13.43
C VAL A 663 30.23 25.76 -13.64
N ALA A 664 29.67 26.52 -12.67
CA ALA A 664 29.67 28.00 -12.76
C ALA A 664 31.09 28.57 -12.67
N LEU A 665 31.97 28.02 -11.85
CA LEU A 665 33.39 28.47 -11.76
C LEU A 665 34.17 28.19 -13.07
N ASP A 666 34.01 27.00 -13.64
CA ASP A 666 34.64 26.61 -14.90
C ASP A 666 34.11 27.45 -16.04
N ALA A 667 32.80 27.69 -16.10
CA ALA A 667 32.19 28.57 -17.09
C ALA A 667 32.74 30.01 -17.00
N LEU A 668 32.87 30.56 -15.79
CA LEU A 668 33.42 31.88 -15.58
C LEU A 668 34.89 31.97 -16.02
N LYS A 669 35.66 30.88 -15.77
CA LYS A 669 37.06 30.80 -16.24
C LYS A 669 37.12 30.81 -17.78
N ILE A 670 36.31 29.95 -18.45
CA ILE A 670 36.23 29.89 -19.91
C ILE A 670 35.84 31.26 -20.51
N ALA A 671 34.81 31.91 -19.93
CA ALA A 671 34.37 33.22 -20.38
C ALA A 671 35.45 34.31 -20.19
N ARG A 672 36.20 34.32 -19.09
CA ARG A 672 37.32 35.22 -18.83
C ARG A 672 38.45 35.07 -19.86
N ASP A 673 38.80 33.84 -20.20
CA ASP A 673 39.82 33.57 -21.24
C ASP A 673 39.39 34.12 -22.59
N GLN A 674 38.08 34.36 -22.80
CA GLN A 674 37.49 35.02 -23.98
C GLN A 674 37.25 36.54 -23.80
N GLY A 675 37.68 37.10 -22.67
CA GLY A 675 37.61 38.54 -22.39
C GLY A 675 36.38 39.01 -21.61
N PHE A 676 35.59 38.13 -21.02
CA PHE A 676 34.46 38.46 -20.15
C PHE A 676 34.91 39.23 -18.90
N LYS A 677 34.16 40.29 -18.54
CA LYS A 677 34.46 41.15 -17.38
C LYS A 677 33.41 41.13 -16.28
N GLY A 678 32.46 40.15 -16.31
CA GLY A 678 31.42 40.05 -15.31
C GLY A 678 31.91 39.50 -13.97
N ARG A 679 31.07 39.62 -12.93
CA ARG A 679 31.35 39.13 -11.57
C ARG A 679 30.32 38.14 -11.10
N LEU A 680 30.71 37.22 -10.19
CA LEU A 680 29.88 36.22 -9.60
C LEU A 680 29.86 36.36 -8.07
N THR A 681 28.66 36.55 -7.51
CA THR A 681 28.43 36.47 -6.06
C THR A 681 27.77 35.13 -5.73
N ILE A 682 28.37 34.32 -4.88
CA ILE A 682 27.86 33.05 -4.38
C ILE A 682 27.35 33.29 -2.97
N VAL A 683 26.12 32.88 -2.68
CA VAL A 683 25.48 33.02 -1.35
C VAL A 683 24.99 31.68 -0.86
N GLY A 684 25.49 31.24 0.29
CA GLY A 684 25.05 30.02 0.94
C GLY A 684 26.06 29.39 1.86
N ARG A 685 25.55 28.58 2.79
CA ARG A 685 26.40 27.86 3.76
C ARG A 685 27.13 26.71 3.08
N GLN A 686 28.22 26.31 3.66
CA GLN A 686 28.93 25.09 3.27
C GLN A 686 28.05 23.87 3.58
N GLY A 687 27.80 23.05 2.58
CA GLY A 687 27.21 21.72 2.70
C GLY A 687 28.28 20.61 2.71
N TRP A 688 27.90 19.44 2.22
CA TRP A 688 28.77 18.24 2.20
C TRP A 688 29.47 18.05 0.85
N ASN A 689 30.54 17.24 0.83
CA ASN A 689 31.31 16.84 -0.36
C ASN A 689 31.71 17.99 -1.28
N ILE A 690 32.04 19.18 -0.74
CA ILE A 690 32.29 20.41 -1.51
C ILE A 690 33.64 21.07 -1.18
N ALA A 691 34.47 20.42 -0.36
CA ALA A 691 35.71 20.99 0.15
C ALA A 691 36.69 21.42 -0.97
N GLY A 692 36.78 20.65 -2.07
CA GLY A 692 37.57 20.97 -3.23
C GLY A 692 37.10 22.24 -3.91
N VAL A 693 35.78 22.40 -4.11
CA VAL A 693 35.19 23.59 -4.74
C VAL A 693 35.34 24.81 -3.83
N ILE A 694 35.19 24.67 -2.50
CA ILE A 694 35.42 25.77 -1.56
C ILE A 694 36.86 26.27 -1.62
N ARG A 695 37.81 25.34 -1.69
CA ARG A 695 39.23 25.70 -1.86
C ARG A 695 39.42 26.49 -3.14
N GLU A 696 38.83 26.06 -4.22
CA GLU A 696 38.89 26.78 -5.51
C GLU A 696 38.25 28.18 -5.43
N ILE A 697 37.05 28.31 -4.83
CA ILE A 697 36.39 29.59 -4.58
C ILE A 697 37.35 30.53 -3.82
N ARG A 698 37.98 30.05 -2.73
CA ARG A 698 38.88 30.85 -1.90
C ARG A 698 40.16 31.29 -2.64
N ILE A 699 40.66 30.45 -3.56
CA ILE A 699 41.80 30.81 -4.43
C ILE A 699 41.36 31.87 -5.41
N GLN A 700 40.22 31.68 -6.05
CA GLN A 700 39.67 32.61 -7.05
C GLN A 700 39.33 33.97 -6.40
N GLU A 701 38.77 34.03 -5.21
CA GLU A 701 38.52 35.26 -4.44
C GLU A 701 39.82 36.07 -4.19
N LYS A 702 40.94 35.39 -4.02
CA LYS A 702 42.24 36.04 -3.84
C LYS A 702 42.90 36.51 -5.13
N LEU A 703 42.71 35.77 -6.19
CA LEU A 703 43.30 36.04 -7.49
C LEU A 703 42.49 37.07 -8.30
N HIS A 704 41.19 37.06 -8.12
CA HIS A 704 40.22 37.81 -8.88
C HIS A 704 39.23 38.52 -7.95
N ALA A 705 39.10 39.82 -8.04
CA ALA A 705 38.13 40.59 -7.24
C ALA A 705 36.68 40.47 -7.70
N ASP A 706 36.41 39.68 -8.72
CA ASP A 706 35.13 39.51 -9.38
C ASP A 706 34.36 38.25 -8.88
N ILE A 707 34.92 37.48 -7.95
CA ILE A 707 34.23 36.41 -7.25
C ILE A 707 34.13 36.75 -5.76
N VAL A 708 32.92 36.58 -5.18
CA VAL A 708 32.67 36.81 -3.76
C VAL A 708 31.81 35.69 -3.22
N TRP A 709 32.20 35.09 -2.11
CA TRP A 709 31.36 34.11 -1.38
C TRP A 709 30.89 34.67 -0.04
N ILE A 710 29.56 34.67 0.14
CA ILE A 710 28.89 35.10 1.37
C ILE A 710 28.28 33.84 2.01
N ASN A 711 28.94 33.38 3.08
CA ASN A 711 28.58 32.12 3.77
C ASN A 711 27.28 32.22 4.57
N ASP A 712 26.96 33.38 5.11
CA ASP A 712 25.81 33.59 6.01
C ASP A 712 25.15 34.95 5.71
N ALA A 713 24.14 34.95 4.89
CA ALA A 713 23.34 36.12 4.55
C ALA A 713 21.96 36.02 5.22
N ASP A 714 21.52 37.09 5.87
CA ASP A 714 20.14 37.21 6.34
C ASP A 714 19.18 37.56 5.19
N ASP A 715 17.86 37.47 5.44
CA ASP A 715 16.84 37.75 4.43
C ASP A 715 16.91 39.19 3.87
N ALA A 716 17.31 40.16 4.67
CA ALA A 716 17.44 41.52 4.23
C ALA A 716 18.65 41.68 3.29
N GLN A 717 19.76 40.99 3.60
CA GLN A 717 20.96 40.96 2.74
C GLN A 717 20.67 40.23 1.42
N LEU A 718 19.98 39.10 1.51
CA LEU A 718 19.57 38.30 0.34
C LEU A 718 18.66 39.14 -0.58
N THR A 719 17.70 39.87 -0.01
CA THR A 719 16.84 40.80 -0.75
C THR A 719 17.67 41.83 -1.51
N GLN A 720 18.64 42.47 -0.84
CA GLN A 720 19.51 43.46 -1.47
C GLN A 720 20.36 42.86 -2.62
N LEU A 721 20.82 41.64 -2.47
CA LEU A 721 21.57 40.93 -3.50
C LEU A 721 20.72 40.63 -4.74
N TYR A 722 19.49 40.14 -4.55
CA TYR A 722 18.54 39.97 -5.67
C TYR A 722 18.21 41.32 -6.36
N MET A 723 18.01 42.39 -5.58
CA MET A 723 17.73 43.72 -6.16
C MET A 723 18.89 44.32 -6.93
N ASN A 724 20.14 43.91 -6.64
CA ASN A 724 21.34 44.49 -7.21
C ASN A 724 22.10 43.59 -8.19
N CYS A 725 21.67 42.35 -8.45
CA CYS A 725 22.26 41.53 -9.50
C CYS A 725 21.61 41.81 -10.87
N ASP A 726 22.32 41.46 -11.94
CA ASP A 726 21.83 41.57 -13.31
C ASP A 726 21.11 40.28 -13.74
N ALA A 727 21.57 39.12 -13.27
CA ALA A 727 20.90 37.83 -13.47
C ALA A 727 21.22 36.84 -12.34
N VAL A 728 20.36 35.81 -12.19
CA VAL A 728 20.53 34.73 -11.26
C VAL A 728 20.97 33.47 -11.99
N ILE A 729 21.98 32.78 -11.45
CA ILE A 729 22.50 31.51 -11.97
C ILE A 729 21.99 30.34 -11.17
N CYS A 730 21.40 29.35 -11.85
CA CYS A 730 20.94 28.10 -11.26
C CYS A 730 21.54 26.92 -12.04
N ALA A 731 22.78 26.51 -11.70
CA ALA A 731 23.53 25.48 -12.43
C ALA A 731 23.31 24.07 -11.91
N SER A 732 22.18 23.81 -11.24
CA SER A 732 21.91 22.54 -10.54
C SER A 732 21.73 21.36 -11.48
N PHE A 733 22.21 20.19 -11.08
CA PHE A 733 21.97 18.91 -11.76
C PHE A 733 20.60 18.30 -11.42
N ALA A 734 20.10 18.57 -10.21
CA ALA A 734 18.81 18.08 -9.73
C ALA A 734 18.25 19.01 -8.65
N GLU A 735 16.92 19.20 -8.66
CA GLU A 735 16.19 20.04 -7.71
C GLU A 735 14.77 19.49 -7.51
N GLY A 736 14.18 19.75 -6.34
CA GLY A 736 12.76 19.48 -6.10
C GLY A 736 11.83 20.60 -6.57
N PHE A 737 12.27 21.88 -6.48
CA PHE A 737 11.44 23.03 -6.87
C PHE A 737 12.25 24.14 -7.55
N GLY A 738 13.30 24.63 -6.91
CA GLY A 738 14.08 25.74 -7.44
C GLY A 738 13.65 27.11 -6.88
N LEU A 739 13.58 27.23 -5.56
CA LEU A 739 13.26 28.47 -4.87
C LEU A 739 14.03 29.69 -5.43
N PRO A 740 15.36 29.61 -5.74
CA PRO A 740 16.09 30.75 -6.31
C PRO A 740 15.53 31.27 -7.63
N ILE A 741 14.91 30.41 -8.44
CA ILE A 741 14.25 30.85 -9.70
C ILE A 741 12.99 31.64 -9.36
N VAL A 742 12.17 31.16 -8.48
CA VAL A 742 10.92 31.82 -8.08
C VAL A 742 11.24 33.15 -7.35
N GLU A 743 12.27 33.15 -6.53
CA GLU A 743 12.81 34.34 -5.88
C GLU A 743 13.31 35.38 -6.94
N ALA A 744 14.09 34.93 -7.91
CA ALA A 744 14.55 35.79 -9.00
C ALA A 744 13.39 36.46 -9.77
N LYS A 745 12.34 35.68 -10.09
CA LYS A 745 11.10 36.16 -10.71
C LYS A 745 10.39 37.22 -9.87
N ALA A 746 10.31 37.01 -8.57
CA ALA A 746 9.68 37.97 -7.63
C ALA A 746 10.42 39.35 -7.65
N TYR A 747 11.72 39.34 -7.96
CA TYR A 747 12.51 40.57 -8.11
C TYR A 747 12.70 41.03 -9.56
N GLY A 748 12.04 40.37 -10.53
CA GLY A 748 12.15 40.69 -11.94
C GLY A 748 13.57 40.53 -12.48
N ARG A 749 14.30 39.49 -12.06
CA ARG A 749 15.67 39.24 -12.49
C ARG A 749 15.73 38.16 -13.57
N PRO A 750 16.46 38.39 -14.67
CA PRO A 750 16.74 37.35 -15.66
C PRO A 750 17.42 36.12 -15.02
N ILE A 751 17.18 34.95 -15.58
CA ILE A 751 17.65 33.67 -15.04
C ILE A 751 18.48 32.94 -16.09
N ILE A 752 19.64 32.41 -15.72
CA ILE A 752 20.41 31.45 -16.52
C ILE A 752 20.46 30.16 -15.73
N ALA A 753 19.85 29.09 -16.27
CA ALA A 753 19.66 27.85 -15.48
C ALA A 753 19.96 26.59 -16.30
N SER A 754 20.32 25.54 -15.61
CA SER A 754 20.39 24.18 -16.17
C SER A 754 19.06 23.77 -16.77
N ASP A 755 19.12 23.06 -17.89
CA ASP A 755 17.93 22.51 -18.56
C ASP A 755 17.44 21.22 -17.87
N ILE A 756 16.68 21.41 -16.77
CA ILE A 756 16.02 20.35 -16.02
C ILE A 756 14.52 20.63 -15.90
N ASP A 757 13.71 19.57 -15.81
CA ASP A 757 12.25 19.66 -15.92
C ASP A 757 11.63 20.62 -14.91
N VAL A 758 12.09 20.59 -13.65
CA VAL A 758 11.56 21.46 -12.61
C VAL A 758 11.85 22.94 -12.89
N PHE A 759 12.99 23.27 -13.51
CA PHE A 759 13.30 24.65 -13.85
C PHE A 759 12.45 25.15 -15.03
N ARG A 760 12.15 24.30 -15.98
CA ARG A 760 11.17 24.59 -17.04
C ARG A 760 9.76 24.79 -16.47
N GLU A 761 9.38 24.02 -15.44
CA GLU A 761 8.06 24.11 -14.79
C GLU A 761 7.85 25.45 -14.06
N VAL A 762 8.83 25.88 -13.25
CA VAL A 762 8.68 27.05 -12.37
C VAL A 762 9.04 28.38 -13.04
N SER A 763 9.60 28.34 -14.25
CA SER A 763 9.98 29.52 -15.02
C SER A 763 8.98 29.83 -16.13
N ASP A 764 8.94 31.13 -16.55
CA ASP A 764 8.38 31.52 -17.83
C ASP A 764 9.50 31.46 -18.87
N MET A 765 9.28 30.76 -19.97
CA MET A 765 10.29 30.53 -21.00
C MET A 765 10.81 31.85 -21.64
N SER A 766 10.12 32.99 -21.42
CA SER A 766 10.56 34.30 -21.86
C SER A 766 11.68 34.92 -21.01
N ASP A 767 11.79 34.48 -19.73
CA ASP A 767 12.65 35.15 -18.73
C ASP A 767 13.84 34.26 -18.30
N ILE A 768 13.99 33.08 -18.92
CA ILE A 768 15.03 32.12 -18.61
C ILE A 768 15.87 31.73 -19.83
N THR A 769 17.20 31.69 -19.65
CA THR A 769 18.13 31.09 -20.59
C THR A 769 18.54 29.73 -20.07
N LEU A 770 18.22 28.67 -20.81
CA LEU A 770 18.57 27.30 -20.44
C LEU A 770 19.86 26.84 -21.09
N PHE A 771 20.68 26.08 -20.36
CA PHE A 771 21.88 25.39 -20.87
C PHE A 771 21.91 23.93 -20.40
N PRO A 772 22.54 22.99 -21.14
CA PRO A 772 22.62 21.59 -20.72
C PRO A 772 23.27 21.45 -19.35
N ALA A 773 22.63 20.65 -18.45
CA ALA A 773 23.12 20.45 -17.07
C ALA A 773 24.56 19.90 -17.09
N GLY A 774 25.46 20.54 -16.34
CA GLY A 774 26.87 20.16 -16.27
C GLY A 774 27.78 20.74 -17.39
N ASP A 775 27.22 21.38 -18.40
CA ASP A 775 28.00 21.95 -19.53
C ASP A 775 28.52 23.35 -19.20
N SER A 776 29.76 23.40 -18.75
CA SER A 776 30.43 24.66 -18.43
C SER A 776 30.71 25.53 -19.68
N ALA A 777 30.88 24.94 -20.85
CA ALA A 777 31.10 25.70 -22.09
C ALA A 777 29.82 26.40 -22.54
N ALA A 778 28.70 25.68 -22.55
CA ALA A 778 27.40 26.27 -22.87
C ALA A 778 27.00 27.36 -21.85
N LEU A 779 27.32 27.20 -20.55
CA LEU A 779 27.11 28.28 -19.57
C LEU A 779 28.03 29.45 -19.80
N ALA A 780 29.29 29.26 -20.23
CA ALA A 780 30.19 30.33 -20.60
C ALA A 780 29.67 31.13 -21.82
N ASP A 781 29.15 30.44 -22.82
CA ASP A 781 28.49 31.08 -23.97
C ASP A 781 27.29 31.92 -23.54
N ALA A 782 26.48 31.41 -22.59
CA ALA A 782 25.36 32.17 -22.00
C ALA A 782 25.84 33.42 -21.24
N PHE A 783 26.98 33.36 -20.53
CA PHE A 783 27.60 34.53 -19.89
C PHE A 783 28.05 35.58 -20.93
N MET A 784 28.70 35.15 -22.01
CA MET A 784 29.18 36.02 -23.08
C MET A 784 28.02 36.68 -23.85
N ALA A 785 26.92 35.96 -24.04
CA ALA A 785 25.74 36.46 -24.74
C ALA A 785 24.89 37.40 -23.88
N PHE A 786 25.05 37.36 -22.54
CA PHE A 786 24.22 38.15 -21.63
C PHE A 786 24.50 39.65 -21.74
N THR A 787 23.46 40.41 -21.99
CA THR A 787 23.50 41.87 -22.00
C THR A 787 22.66 42.41 -20.84
N PRO A 788 23.26 43.18 -19.90
CA PRO A 788 22.48 43.78 -18.81
C PRO A 788 21.36 44.66 -19.36
N THR A 789 20.14 44.39 -18.96
CA THR A 789 18.97 45.23 -19.27
C THR A 789 19.04 46.54 -18.48
N ALA A 790 18.81 47.69 -19.11
CA ALA A 790 18.75 48.96 -18.40
C ALA A 790 17.67 48.87 -17.28
N ALA A 791 17.91 49.49 -16.14
CA ALA A 791 17.00 49.42 -14.96
C ALA A 791 15.53 49.80 -15.26
N SER A 792 15.28 50.52 -16.36
CA SER A 792 13.94 50.91 -16.83
C SER A 792 13.24 49.81 -17.66
N SER A 793 13.96 48.74 -18.09
CA SER A 793 13.44 47.64 -18.90
C SER A 793 13.54 46.27 -18.23
N ALA A 794 13.85 46.21 -16.91
CA ALA A 794 13.77 44.99 -16.14
C ALA A 794 12.34 44.46 -16.18
N PRO A 795 12.14 43.11 -16.33
CA PRO A 795 10.82 42.53 -16.31
C PRO A 795 10.05 42.95 -15.04
N ALA A 796 8.77 43.25 -15.18
CA ALA A 796 7.95 43.53 -14.00
C ALA A 796 7.96 42.30 -13.09
N PRO A 797 8.02 42.48 -11.76
CA PRO A 797 7.91 41.32 -10.84
C PRO A 797 6.66 40.51 -11.18
N SER A 798 6.85 39.20 -11.49
CA SER A 798 5.72 38.33 -11.78
C SER A 798 4.97 38.01 -10.48
N LYS A 799 3.65 37.87 -10.57
CA LYS A 799 2.86 37.41 -9.43
C LYS A 799 3.27 35.98 -9.10
N THR A 800 4.07 35.80 -8.05
CA THR A 800 4.37 34.51 -7.45
C THR A 800 3.33 34.19 -6.38
N LEU A 801 3.15 32.91 -6.05
CA LEU A 801 2.23 32.52 -4.96
C LEU A 801 2.78 33.03 -3.62
N SER A 802 1.87 33.54 -2.77
CA SER A 802 2.20 33.73 -1.35
C SER A 802 2.23 32.40 -0.60
N TRP A 803 2.90 32.36 0.53
CA TRP A 803 2.89 31.16 1.39
C TRP A 803 1.48 30.80 1.89
N ALA A 804 0.63 31.77 2.13
CA ALA A 804 -0.78 31.55 2.47
C ALA A 804 -1.50 30.84 1.31
N GLN A 805 -1.41 31.36 0.09
CA GLN A 805 -2.02 30.73 -1.09
C GLN A 805 -1.45 29.32 -1.36
N SER A 806 -0.15 29.12 -1.14
CA SER A 806 0.50 27.82 -1.26
C SER A 806 -0.03 26.83 -0.23
N SER A 807 -0.20 27.27 1.03
CA SER A 807 -0.77 26.45 2.10
C SER A 807 -2.23 26.12 1.85
N ASP A 808 -3.05 27.09 1.42
CA ASP A 808 -4.45 26.88 1.08
C ASP A 808 -4.58 25.83 -0.04
N ARG A 809 -3.74 25.92 -1.09
CA ARG A 809 -3.74 24.93 -2.17
C ARG A 809 -3.37 23.53 -1.70
N LEU A 810 -2.41 23.40 -0.79
CA LEU A 810 -2.04 22.12 -0.18
C LEU A 810 -3.21 21.52 0.62
N VAL A 811 -3.93 22.33 1.39
CA VAL A 811 -5.13 21.93 2.12
C VAL A 811 -6.24 21.50 1.15
N GLU A 812 -6.49 22.26 0.08
CA GLU A 812 -7.48 21.92 -0.94
C GLU A 812 -7.27 20.56 -1.57
N ILE A 813 -6.02 20.18 -1.92
CA ILE A 813 -5.70 18.87 -2.48
C ILE A 813 -6.19 17.74 -1.54
N ILE A 814 -6.00 17.94 -0.23
CA ILE A 814 -6.33 16.94 0.79
C ILE A 814 -7.83 16.87 1.04
N GLU A 815 -8.48 18.03 1.26
CA GLU A 815 -9.88 18.11 1.64
C GLU A 815 -10.86 17.91 0.48
N GLN A 816 -10.49 18.35 -0.73
CA GLN A 816 -11.33 18.25 -1.93
C GLN A 816 -11.01 17.03 -2.80
N ASP A 817 -10.03 16.21 -2.39
CA ASP A 817 -9.57 15.01 -3.12
C ASP A 817 -9.07 15.33 -4.55
N ASP A 818 -8.39 16.50 -4.72
CA ASP A 818 -7.96 17.01 -6.02
C ASP A 818 -6.53 16.55 -6.38
N TRP A 819 -6.41 15.29 -6.75
CA TRP A 819 -5.13 14.63 -7.05
C TRP A 819 -4.76 14.72 -8.54
N TYR A 820 -3.47 14.84 -8.82
CA TYR A 820 -2.92 14.89 -10.18
C TYR A 820 -2.99 13.51 -10.87
N ILE A 821 -2.60 12.46 -10.17
CA ILE A 821 -2.60 11.07 -10.66
C ILE A 821 -3.17 10.13 -9.60
N GLU A 822 -4.03 9.20 -10.04
CA GLU A 822 -4.36 8.00 -9.29
C GLU A 822 -3.61 6.81 -9.89
N TYR A 823 -2.53 6.39 -9.24
CA TYR A 823 -1.82 5.19 -9.63
C TYR A 823 -2.64 3.96 -9.24
N LYS A 824 -2.86 3.08 -10.20
CA LYS A 824 -3.49 1.77 -10.00
C LYS A 824 -2.48 0.70 -10.37
N PRO A 825 -2.17 -0.23 -9.45
CA PRO A 825 -1.20 -1.29 -9.73
C PRO A 825 -1.69 -2.16 -10.87
N ASP A 826 -0.76 -2.63 -11.70
CA ASP A 826 -1.04 -3.65 -12.70
C ASP A 826 -1.29 -4.98 -11.97
N LYS A 827 -2.38 -5.68 -12.31
CA LYS A 827 -2.75 -6.97 -11.69
C LYS A 827 -1.69 -8.06 -11.91
N ASP A 828 -0.91 -7.93 -12.98
CA ASP A 828 0.14 -8.87 -13.36
C ASP A 828 1.56 -8.39 -13.00
N ALA A 829 1.69 -7.21 -12.38
CA ALA A 829 2.98 -6.68 -11.98
C ALA A 829 3.58 -7.52 -10.83
N ILE A 830 4.80 -7.97 -11.05
CA ILE A 830 5.60 -8.61 -9.99
C ILE A 830 5.96 -7.52 -8.99
N ASN A 831 5.42 -7.62 -7.78
CA ASN A 831 5.72 -6.67 -6.71
C ASN A 831 7.19 -6.82 -6.26
N LEU A 832 8.04 -5.95 -6.74
CA LEU A 832 9.45 -5.88 -6.35
C LEU A 832 9.69 -4.99 -5.11
N GLY A 833 8.70 -4.17 -4.72
CA GLY A 833 8.85 -3.15 -3.67
C GLY A 833 8.39 -3.55 -2.26
N SER A 834 7.50 -4.54 -2.08
CA SER A 834 6.89 -4.81 -0.76
C SER A 834 7.51 -5.97 0.03
N LYS A 835 8.43 -6.71 -0.56
CA LYS A 835 9.22 -7.71 0.18
C LYS A 835 10.65 -7.68 -0.34
N ARG A 836 11.61 -7.39 0.53
CA ARG A 836 13.06 -7.62 0.30
C ARG A 836 13.35 -9.02 -0.30
N GLU A 837 12.41 -9.96 -0.19
CA GLU A 837 12.47 -11.29 -0.81
C GLU A 837 12.38 -11.26 -2.34
N ASN A 838 11.67 -10.32 -2.94
CA ASN A 838 11.53 -10.23 -4.40
C ASN A 838 12.76 -9.59 -5.06
N LEU A 839 13.52 -8.78 -4.34
CA LEU A 839 14.80 -8.24 -4.80
C LEU A 839 15.87 -9.35 -4.94
N ARG A 840 15.72 -10.50 -4.25
CA ARG A 840 16.57 -11.70 -4.47
C ARG A 840 16.45 -12.32 -5.86
N MET A 841 15.30 -12.16 -6.50
CA MET A 841 15.12 -12.64 -7.87
C MET A 841 15.95 -11.82 -8.87
N ALA A 842 16.24 -10.55 -8.55
CA ALA A 842 17.10 -9.70 -9.36
C ALA A 842 18.55 -10.21 -9.47
N ALA A 843 19.02 -10.96 -8.48
CA ALA A 843 20.37 -11.54 -8.46
C ALA A 843 20.64 -12.57 -9.58
N LYS A 844 19.61 -13.05 -10.28
CA LYS A 844 19.72 -14.01 -11.40
C LYS A 844 19.32 -13.41 -12.75
N LEU A 845 19.15 -12.07 -12.83
CA LEU A 845 18.69 -11.44 -14.05
C LEU A 845 19.78 -11.41 -15.14
N PRO A 846 19.39 -11.49 -16.42
CA PRO A 846 20.30 -11.17 -17.51
C PRO A 846 20.76 -9.72 -17.41
N ALA A 847 21.95 -9.42 -17.92
CA ALA A 847 22.46 -8.04 -17.94
C ALA A 847 21.42 -7.11 -18.57
N VAL A 848 21.09 -6.02 -17.86
CA VAL A 848 20.13 -5.02 -18.34
C VAL A 848 20.89 -4.03 -19.21
N PRO A 849 20.38 -3.68 -20.41
CA PRO A 849 21.00 -2.64 -21.21
C PRO A 849 21.06 -1.32 -20.41
N HIS A 850 22.22 -0.68 -20.44
CA HIS A 850 22.45 0.54 -19.69
C HIS A 850 23.42 1.46 -20.39
N ARG A 851 23.40 2.73 -19.99
CA ARG A 851 24.31 3.77 -20.46
C ARG A 851 24.99 4.43 -19.28
N LEU A 852 26.31 4.56 -19.36
CA LEU A 852 27.15 5.27 -18.40
C LEU A 852 27.83 6.46 -19.08
N TRP A 853 27.94 7.60 -18.38
CA TRP A 853 28.70 8.76 -18.86
C TRP A 853 29.27 9.59 -17.70
N LEU A 854 30.30 10.39 -18.00
CA LEU A 854 30.87 11.32 -17.03
C LEU A 854 30.04 12.62 -17.03
N LEU A 855 29.63 13.09 -15.83
CA LEU A 855 28.80 14.28 -15.67
C LEU A 855 29.58 15.59 -15.73
N GLN A 856 30.80 15.57 -15.17
CA GLN A 856 31.71 16.73 -15.14
C GLN A 856 33.14 16.24 -15.00
N LYS A 857 34.10 17.17 -15.19
CA LYS A 857 35.52 16.90 -14.94
C LYS A 857 35.74 16.46 -13.49
N PRO A 858 36.63 15.49 -13.24
CA PRO A 858 36.92 15.02 -11.89
C PRO A 858 37.44 16.16 -10.99
N VAL A 859 37.03 16.18 -9.75
CA VAL A 859 37.40 17.18 -8.74
C VAL A 859 38.34 16.57 -7.70
N LEU A 860 39.48 17.19 -7.44
CA LEU A 860 40.41 16.76 -6.40
C LEU A 860 39.89 17.19 -5.03
N GLU A 861 39.57 16.22 -4.17
CA GLU A 861 39.09 16.42 -2.81
C GLU A 861 40.20 16.59 -1.77
N GLN A 862 39.86 16.96 -0.53
CA GLN A 862 40.82 17.21 0.56
C GLN A 862 41.61 15.96 1.02
N ASN A 863 41.02 14.77 0.80
CA ASN A 863 41.61 13.46 1.14
C ASN A 863 42.58 12.96 0.08
N ASP A 864 43.03 13.81 -0.83
CA ASP A 864 43.92 13.50 -1.95
C ASP A 864 43.37 12.47 -2.94
N LYS A 865 42.07 12.50 -3.15
CA LYS A 865 41.31 11.66 -4.11
C LYS A 865 40.63 12.52 -5.16
N TYR A 866 40.55 12.01 -6.38
CA TYR A 866 39.66 12.58 -7.40
C TYR A 866 38.28 11.97 -7.29
N LEU A 867 37.25 12.84 -7.25
CA LEU A 867 35.84 12.47 -7.27
C LEU A 867 35.34 12.50 -8.73
N PHE A 868 34.83 11.35 -9.18
CA PHE A 868 34.17 11.18 -10.48
C PHE A 868 32.67 11.13 -10.26
N LEU A 869 31.92 11.93 -11.00
CA LEU A 869 30.45 11.91 -11.00
C LEU A 869 29.96 11.24 -12.30
N ILE A 870 29.19 10.19 -12.16
CA ILE A 870 28.83 9.25 -13.24
C ILE A 870 27.33 9.20 -13.39
N GLY A 871 26.82 9.45 -14.60
CA GLY A 871 25.43 9.23 -14.95
C GLY A 871 25.16 7.76 -15.31
N LEU A 872 24.01 7.25 -14.92
CA LEU A 872 23.48 5.92 -15.24
C LEU A 872 22.03 6.02 -15.70
N GLU A 873 21.74 5.40 -16.82
CA GLU A 873 20.38 5.09 -17.29
C GLU A 873 20.29 3.62 -17.62
N ILE A 874 19.13 3.02 -17.41
CA ILE A 874 18.87 1.64 -17.83
C ILE A 874 17.71 1.59 -18.82
N ASP A 875 17.74 0.60 -19.70
CA ASP A 875 16.66 0.27 -20.63
C ASP A 875 16.22 -1.17 -20.42
N GLY A 876 15.16 -1.36 -19.65
CA GLY A 876 14.65 -2.67 -19.32
C GLY A 876 13.45 -2.63 -18.37
N LYS A 877 12.63 -3.68 -18.39
CA LYS A 877 11.43 -3.78 -17.54
C LYS A 877 11.72 -4.12 -16.09
N THR A 878 12.93 -4.57 -15.77
CA THR A 878 13.28 -5.02 -14.43
C THR A 878 14.21 -3.99 -13.78
N PRO A 879 13.86 -3.48 -12.58
CA PRO A 879 14.71 -2.55 -11.87
C PRO A 879 16.01 -3.20 -11.37
N LEU A 880 17.09 -2.45 -11.29
CA LEU A 880 18.34 -2.86 -10.64
C LEU A 880 18.35 -2.44 -9.18
N SER A 881 18.86 -3.27 -8.28
CA SER A 881 19.02 -2.95 -6.85
C SER A 881 20.39 -3.37 -6.34
N GLY A 882 20.96 -2.53 -5.48
CA GLY A 882 22.25 -2.77 -4.81
C GLY A 882 22.15 -3.49 -3.47
N PHE A 883 20.92 -3.74 -2.95
CA PHE A 883 20.72 -4.38 -1.66
C PHE A 883 20.20 -5.81 -1.81
N GLY A 884 20.88 -6.75 -1.14
CA GLY A 884 20.37 -8.07 -0.87
C GLY A 884 19.48 -8.13 0.38
N LYS A 885 18.94 -9.31 0.68
CA LYS A 885 18.14 -9.59 1.88
C LYS A 885 18.95 -9.28 3.14
N ASN A 886 18.34 -8.66 4.16
CA ASN A 886 18.93 -8.27 5.45
C ASN A 886 20.01 -7.17 5.41
N GLY A 887 20.09 -6.37 4.31
CA GLY A 887 21.14 -5.39 4.16
C GLY A 887 22.51 -5.99 3.81
N ASP A 888 22.58 -7.29 3.51
CA ASP A 888 23.80 -7.95 3.10
C ASP A 888 24.16 -7.60 1.65
N LYS A 889 25.45 -7.29 1.44
CA LYS A 889 26.00 -6.91 0.14
C LYS A 889 26.10 -8.06 -0.88
N VAL A 890 25.66 -9.27 -0.53
CA VAL A 890 26.06 -10.51 -1.21
C VAL A 890 25.48 -10.68 -2.61
N ASP A 891 24.37 -10.01 -2.96
CA ASP A 891 23.69 -10.21 -4.25
C ASP A 891 23.28 -8.90 -4.98
N GLY A 892 23.77 -7.75 -4.52
CA GLY A 892 23.40 -6.45 -5.08
C GLY A 892 24.19 -6.07 -6.34
N ILE A 893 23.72 -5.01 -7.00
CA ILE A 893 24.42 -4.37 -8.13
C ILE A 893 25.26 -3.21 -7.59
N GLU A 894 26.50 -3.13 -8.00
CA GLU A 894 27.45 -2.07 -7.65
C GLU A 894 27.99 -1.42 -8.94
N LEU A 895 28.31 -0.14 -8.84
CA LEU A 895 29.13 0.54 -9.84
C LEU A 895 30.59 0.36 -9.42
N GLY A 896 31.42 -0.20 -10.29
CA GLY A 896 32.81 -0.52 -9.98
C GLY A 896 33.79 0.12 -10.95
N LEU A 897 35.06 0.29 -10.49
CA LEU A 897 36.17 0.82 -11.25
C LEU A 897 37.22 -0.28 -11.49
N ARG A 898 37.66 -0.44 -12.73
CA ARG A 898 38.76 -1.33 -13.10
C ARG A 898 39.86 -0.55 -13.85
N ARG A 899 41.11 -0.99 -13.70
CA ARG A 899 42.23 -0.46 -14.45
C ARG A 899 42.36 -1.16 -15.79
N VAL A 900 42.58 -0.44 -16.87
CA VAL A 900 42.90 -1.00 -18.18
C VAL A 900 44.37 -1.40 -18.23
N THR A 901 44.65 -2.67 -18.48
CA THR A 901 46.01 -3.20 -18.60
C THR A 901 46.18 -3.89 -19.94
N GLN A 902 47.45 -4.27 -20.29
CA GLN A 902 47.71 -5.02 -21.52
C GLN A 902 47.06 -6.42 -21.54
N ASP A 903 46.76 -6.97 -20.33
CA ASP A 903 46.11 -8.26 -20.18
C ASP A 903 44.59 -8.16 -20.00
N GLY A 904 44.03 -6.96 -20.20
CA GLY A 904 42.59 -6.69 -20.06
C GLY A 904 42.22 -5.82 -18.84
N LEU A 905 40.94 -5.83 -18.45
CA LEU A 905 40.42 -5.05 -17.32
C LEU A 905 40.69 -5.76 -15.99
N GLN A 906 41.40 -5.11 -15.08
CA GLN A 906 41.72 -5.64 -13.73
C GLN A 906 41.09 -4.75 -12.63
N GLU A 907 40.62 -5.38 -11.55
CA GLU A 907 40.12 -4.61 -10.38
C GLU A 907 41.24 -3.78 -9.75
N THR A 908 40.86 -2.59 -9.26
CA THR A 908 41.74 -1.75 -8.47
C THR A 908 41.96 -2.35 -7.09
N HIS A 909 43.15 -2.13 -6.48
CA HIS A 909 43.41 -2.51 -5.11
C HIS A 909 43.70 -1.27 -4.26
N PRO A 910 42.83 -0.95 -3.27
CA PRO A 910 41.61 -1.64 -2.88
C PRO A 910 40.51 -1.50 -3.97
N PRO A 911 39.52 -2.43 -4.01
CA PRO A 911 38.40 -2.34 -4.93
C PRO A 911 37.60 -1.05 -4.69
N MET A 912 37.37 -0.29 -5.77
CA MET A 912 36.56 0.93 -5.71
C MET A 912 35.17 0.64 -6.24
N ARG A 913 34.18 0.68 -5.38
CA ARG A 913 32.80 0.31 -5.67
C ARG A 913 31.80 1.23 -4.98
N GLN A 914 30.72 1.51 -5.65
CA GLN A 914 29.55 2.25 -5.16
C GLN A 914 28.31 1.36 -5.26
N ILE A 915 27.67 1.08 -4.13
CA ILE A 915 26.42 0.33 -4.08
C ILE A 915 25.29 1.19 -4.65
N ILE A 916 24.43 0.59 -5.47
CA ILE A 916 23.17 1.20 -5.90
C ILE A 916 22.19 1.17 -4.73
N PRO A 917 21.76 2.30 -4.18
CA PRO A 917 21.14 2.35 -2.84
C PRO A 917 19.72 1.78 -2.77
N TYR A 918 18.91 1.82 -3.84
CA TYR A 918 17.54 1.33 -3.81
C TYR A 918 17.18 0.60 -5.10
N ALA A 919 16.45 1.24 -5.98
CA ALA A 919 16.09 0.69 -7.28
C ALA A 919 16.37 1.70 -8.38
N VAL A 920 17.08 1.25 -9.41
CA VAL A 920 17.25 1.98 -10.66
C VAL A 920 16.19 1.48 -11.61
N VAL A 921 15.32 2.38 -12.11
CA VAL A 921 14.22 2.06 -13.01
C VAL A 921 14.39 2.76 -14.35
N THR A 922 13.81 2.20 -15.41
CA THR A 922 13.79 2.83 -16.73
C THR A 922 13.02 4.15 -16.71
N GLY A 923 13.53 5.15 -17.42
CA GLY A 923 12.90 6.47 -17.52
C GLY A 923 13.37 7.49 -16.49
N LEU A 924 14.26 7.10 -15.57
CA LEU A 924 14.93 8.01 -14.66
C LEU A 924 16.45 7.98 -14.86
N THR A 925 17.08 9.14 -14.77
CA THR A 925 18.53 9.29 -14.77
C THR A 925 19.07 9.27 -13.35
N TYR A 926 20.15 8.54 -13.11
CA TYR A 926 20.80 8.41 -11.79
C TYR A 926 22.23 8.92 -11.84
N HIS A 927 22.71 9.53 -10.75
CA HIS A 927 24.05 10.07 -10.64
C HIS A 927 24.78 9.48 -9.44
N PHE A 928 25.87 8.81 -9.71
CA PHE A 928 26.74 8.16 -8.73
C PHE A 928 28.07 8.85 -8.62
N SER A 929 28.83 8.53 -7.58
CA SER A 929 30.20 8.99 -7.41
C SER A 929 31.17 7.83 -7.19
N LEU A 930 32.35 7.92 -7.76
CA LEU A 930 33.50 7.08 -7.46
C LEU A 930 34.69 7.95 -7.10
N SER A 931 35.49 7.50 -6.16
CA SER A 931 36.72 8.20 -5.78
C SER A 931 37.95 7.39 -6.18
N LEU A 932 38.98 8.04 -6.71
CA LEU A 932 40.23 7.46 -7.12
C LEU A 932 41.38 8.19 -6.47
N ASP A 933 42.36 7.49 -5.90
CA ASP A 933 43.53 8.12 -5.30
C ASP A 933 44.31 8.93 -6.33
N ARG A 934 44.78 10.10 -5.91
CA ARG A 934 45.45 11.06 -6.77
C ARG A 934 46.61 10.47 -7.55
N HIS A 935 47.48 9.69 -6.90
CA HIS A 935 48.62 9.08 -7.55
C HIS A 935 48.23 8.10 -8.67
N MET A 936 47.14 7.38 -8.50
CA MET A 936 46.62 6.46 -9.51
C MET A 936 46.08 7.24 -10.72
N TRP A 937 45.32 8.32 -10.52
CA TRP A 937 44.81 9.15 -11.59
C TRP A 937 45.92 9.91 -12.32
N GLU A 938 46.90 10.45 -11.59
CA GLU A 938 48.01 11.20 -12.13
C GLU A 938 49.10 10.35 -12.80
N SER A 939 49.06 9.00 -12.59
CA SER A 939 49.94 8.07 -13.29
C SER A 939 49.69 7.97 -14.80
N GLY A 940 48.58 8.53 -15.29
CA GLY A 940 48.22 8.49 -16.70
C GLY A 940 47.56 7.18 -17.15
N ASP A 941 47.16 6.35 -16.20
CA ASP A 941 46.46 5.10 -16.47
C ASP A 941 45.06 5.34 -17.05
N GLU A 942 44.59 4.38 -17.83
CA GLU A 942 43.19 4.31 -18.29
C GLU A 942 42.35 3.46 -17.33
N PHE A 943 41.15 3.91 -17.04
CA PHE A 943 40.20 3.22 -16.17
C PHE A 943 38.88 2.95 -16.89
N ALA A 944 38.23 1.87 -16.49
CA ALA A 944 36.90 1.45 -16.94
C ALA A 944 35.91 1.47 -15.79
N ILE A 945 34.75 2.10 -15.98
CA ILE A 945 33.63 2.11 -15.03
C ILE A 945 32.52 1.23 -15.58
N GLU A 946 32.07 0.27 -14.78
CA GLU A 946 31.05 -0.72 -15.16
C GLU A 946 30.12 -1.06 -14.01
N LEU A 947 28.97 -1.67 -14.33
CA LEU A 947 28.13 -2.32 -13.34
C LEU A 947 28.68 -3.71 -13.00
N LEU A 948 28.69 -4.03 -11.72
CA LEU A 948 29.14 -5.32 -11.18
C LEU A 948 28.00 -5.97 -10.41
N GLN A 949 27.64 -7.20 -10.75
CA GLN A 949 26.82 -8.03 -9.86
C GLN A 949 27.71 -8.65 -8.80
N ASN A 950 27.31 -8.53 -7.54
CA ASN A 950 28.06 -9.12 -6.42
C ASN A 950 28.14 -10.64 -6.59
N GLY A 951 29.33 -11.21 -6.54
CA GLY A 951 29.61 -12.59 -6.99
C GLY A 951 30.44 -12.67 -8.28
N GLY A 952 30.80 -11.53 -8.87
CA GLY A 952 31.91 -11.42 -9.82
C GLY A 952 31.57 -11.30 -11.30
N LYS A 953 30.31 -10.95 -11.66
CA LYS A 953 29.98 -10.75 -13.07
C LYS A 953 29.86 -9.26 -13.39
N TRP A 954 30.74 -8.78 -14.29
CA TRP A 954 30.69 -7.44 -14.85
C TRP A 954 29.71 -7.37 -16.02
N TRP A 955 29.01 -6.23 -16.17
CA TRP A 955 27.92 -6.06 -17.11
C TRP A 955 28.17 -4.89 -18.07
N GLY A 956 27.87 -5.11 -19.34
CA GLY A 956 27.74 -4.07 -20.35
C GLY A 956 29.07 -3.57 -20.93
N ASP A 957 28.97 -2.45 -21.67
CA ASP A 957 30.12 -1.77 -22.25
C ASP A 957 30.71 -0.80 -21.21
N PRO A 958 32.01 -0.85 -20.93
CA PRO A 958 32.65 0.00 -19.96
C PRO A 958 32.67 1.47 -20.42
N LEU A 959 32.43 2.38 -19.47
CA LEU A 959 32.77 3.79 -19.63
C LEU A 959 34.29 3.92 -19.45
N LEU A 960 35.03 4.11 -20.53
CA LEU A 960 36.48 4.33 -20.49
C LEU A 960 36.76 5.80 -20.14
N ILE A 961 37.63 6.00 -19.14
CA ILE A 961 38.08 7.34 -18.73
C ILE A 961 39.60 7.41 -18.79
N ARG A 962 40.11 8.47 -19.48
CA ARG A 962 41.53 8.80 -19.58
C ARG A 962 41.75 10.20 -19.13
N ARG A 963 42.89 10.49 -18.53
CA ARG A 963 43.24 11.86 -18.10
C ARG A 963 43.27 12.84 -19.27
N GLU A 964 43.68 12.39 -20.44
CA GLU A 964 43.76 13.22 -21.66
C GLU A 964 42.40 13.56 -22.30
N THR A 965 41.36 12.75 -22.00
CA THR A 965 40.00 12.89 -22.55
C THR A 965 39.03 13.56 -21.60
N VAL A 966 39.45 13.87 -20.38
CA VAL A 966 38.71 14.56 -19.31
C VAL A 966 39.40 15.86 -18.99
#